data_785121d33a0f12ea214755aa6ecb1477
#
_entry.id   785121d33a0f12ea214755aa6ecb1477
#
_cell.length_a   1.000
_cell.length_b   1.000
_cell.length_c   1.000
_cell.angle_alpha   90.00
_cell.angle_beta   90.00
_cell.angle_gamma   90.00
#
_symmetry.space_group_name_H-M   'P 1'
#
loop_
_entity.id
_entity.type
_entity.pdbx_description
1 polymer ?
#
loop_
_entity_poly.entity_id
_entity_poly.type
_entity_poly.pdbx_seq_one_letter_code
_entity_poly.pdbx_strand_id
1 'polypeptide(L)'
;MTKKVFALDTKPGIQRDGTIFDKEFYNDGRWVRFQRGRPRKVGGYTQITAGISGPSRGIYVNPQQSFNNVFNGHSKGLQVVPIDNNGVGAGVTDLTLSNFTASDNNLWQFDTFYDVSGSGDNLLLAHPGQSLSLIDNNVNTPVLGGNITGTSLSAIGVFTESVYLNSTTTAYLSTPSLQIGAGQSISGTGIPSGTTVVSSTLAVPVLNAVAVTGTAGQCSCTSTTGLYIGQTVAVSGTNTGTATGITSGVTYFIIATNYATTFTLSASSGGAAIVTTAGTTTGLVFTLSQVQNVTISAAATTSGASTITFDNNVSVSGGVVSLHPYVFVYGNNGLIRNCSAGNTNDWVSADANEVSVATGKIVQGLPVRGGSNAPSGLFWSLDSLIRVSFIGGSGTPPQYWRYDLISSQSSILSSQSVIEYDGIYYWCGVDRFLLYNGVVKEIPNTMNQNYFFDNLNYAQREKVWVSKVPRFGEIWWFYPRGTATECTDAIIYNIRENTWYDAGEALGSRRSAGYFSQVFTRPTWASWETNEVGGVNAITRTAGGTLYTNGTYTNQALTGGSGSGATATIVVAGGIVTSVTIYAKGKNYVVGDTLSASLPVGSGLIITVNQVVDFVSLWQHELGTDAVQNTTVLAIESFFETNELGFVSGGPSQPSPVGENKWLRIERIEPDFVQSGDMEIYVTGRSFAQSNDVTTGPYIFSPDTGKVDMREQRRELRLKFVSNVAGGDYQVGKVILDADLGDVRP
;
A
#
# COMPACT_ATOMS: atom_id res chain seq x y z
N MET A 1 -45.20 20.76 -44.77
CA MET A 1 -43.75 20.71 -44.50
C MET A 1 -43.41 19.27 -44.21
N THR A 2 -42.42 18.70 -44.85
CA THR A 2 -41.98 17.30 -44.61
C THR A 2 -41.29 17.29 -43.27
N LYS A 3 -41.86 16.59 -42.29
CA LYS A 3 -41.23 16.32 -41.02
C LYS A 3 -39.89 15.61 -41.26
N LYS A 4 -38.85 16.06 -40.57
CA LYS A 4 -37.53 15.46 -40.68
C LYS A 4 -37.26 14.59 -39.46
N VAL A 5 -36.77 13.39 -39.68
CA VAL A 5 -36.38 12.44 -38.64
C VAL A 5 -34.86 12.43 -38.59
N PHE A 6 -34.29 12.62 -37.40
CA PHE A 6 -32.85 12.65 -37.17
C PHE A 6 -32.47 11.57 -36.18
N ALA A 7 -31.35 10.90 -36.40
CA ALA A 7 -30.71 10.11 -35.37
C ALA A 7 -29.77 10.99 -34.55
N LEU A 8 -29.85 10.92 -33.25
CA LEU A 8 -28.90 11.57 -32.35
C LEU A 8 -27.54 10.88 -32.48
N ASP A 9 -26.52 11.63 -32.86
CA ASP A 9 -25.19 11.10 -33.17
C ASP A 9 -24.07 11.95 -32.51
N THR A 10 -24.15 12.13 -31.21
CA THR A 10 -23.11 12.81 -30.42
C THR A 10 -21.90 11.90 -30.29
N LYS A 11 -20.68 12.44 -30.44
CA LYS A 11 -19.44 11.67 -30.30
C LYS A 11 -19.24 11.19 -28.85
N PRO A 12 -18.66 10.00 -28.64
CA PRO A 12 -18.45 9.43 -27.29
C PRO A 12 -17.41 10.23 -26.49
N GLY A 13 -17.69 10.47 -25.23
CA GLY A 13 -16.86 11.21 -24.30
C GLY A 13 -17.55 12.48 -23.79
N ILE A 14 -16.99 13.11 -22.75
CA ILE A 14 -17.51 14.35 -22.17
C ILE A 14 -16.50 15.46 -22.43
N GLN A 15 -16.90 16.46 -23.16
CA GLN A 15 -16.08 17.63 -23.48
C GLN A 15 -16.42 18.78 -22.54
N ARG A 16 -15.52 19.03 -21.58
CA ARG A 16 -15.63 20.18 -20.66
C ARG A 16 -14.95 21.42 -21.21
N ASP A 17 -13.87 21.25 -21.96
CA ASP A 17 -13.09 22.35 -22.55
C ASP A 17 -13.80 22.91 -23.80
N GLY A 18 -13.55 24.19 -24.08
CA GLY A 18 -14.14 24.89 -25.21
C GLY A 18 -15.47 25.55 -24.92
N THR A 19 -16.00 26.26 -25.91
CA THR A 19 -17.31 26.92 -25.83
C THR A 19 -18.43 25.93 -26.16
N ILE A 20 -19.63 26.18 -25.64
CA ILE A 20 -20.76 25.27 -25.80
C ILE A 20 -21.06 24.94 -27.27
N PHE A 21 -20.92 25.93 -28.18
CA PHE A 21 -21.18 25.73 -29.61
C PHE A 21 -20.07 25.03 -30.39
N ASP A 22 -18.88 24.87 -29.77
CA ASP A 22 -17.72 24.21 -30.38
C ASP A 22 -17.61 22.71 -30.00
N LYS A 23 -18.56 22.21 -29.21
CA LYS A 23 -18.53 20.86 -28.71
C LYS A 23 -19.17 19.86 -29.67
N GLU A 24 -18.42 18.83 -30.02
CA GLU A 24 -18.91 17.69 -30.82
C GLU A 24 -19.26 16.47 -29.95
N PHE A 25 -18.78 16.45 -28.74
CA PHE A 25 -18.96 15.38 -27.76
C PHE A 25 -20.09 15.74 -26.78
N TYR A 26 -20.47 14.80 -25.91
CA TYR A 26 -21.43 15.08 -24.85
C TYR A 26 -20.95 16.25 -23.99
N ASN A 27 -21.87 17.15 -23.67
CA ASN A 27 -21.57 18.38 -22.94
C ASN A 27 -21.36 18.15 -21.45
N ASP A 28 -22.15 17.24 -20.86
CA ASP A 28 -22.13 16.92 -19.44
C ASP A 28 -22.51 15.47 -19.19
N GLY A 29 -22.10 14.95 -18.03
CA GLY A 29 -22.46 13.60 -17.58
C GLY A 29 -22.06 13.36 -16.14
N ARG A 30 -22.75 12.41 -15.52
CA ARG A 30 -22.47 11.93 -14.17
C ARG A 30 -22.64 10.44 -14.12
N TRP A 31 -21.66 9.73 -13.61
CA TRP A 31 -21.67 8.27 -13.43
C TRP A 31 -22.05 7.52 -14.71
N VAL A 32 -21.52 8.00 -15.84
CA VAL A 32 -21.71 7.48 -17.19
C VAL A 32 -20.38 7.11 -17.82
N ARG A 33 -20.38 6.03 -18.57
CA ARG A 33 -19.24 5.57 -19.39
C ARG A 33 -19.66 5.44 -20.85
N PHE A 34 -18.66 5.30 -21.71
CA PHE A 34 -18.93 5.08 -23.14
C PHE A 34 -18.46 3.67 -23.53
N GLN A 35 -19.36 2.95 -24.19
CA GLN A 35 -19.09 1.61 -24.70
C GLN A 35 -19.66 1.49 -26.11
N ARG A 36 -18.83 1.06 -27.06
CA ARG A 36 -19.21 1.03 -28.49
C ARG A 36 -19.72 2.40 -29.00
N GLY A 37 -19.07 3.45 -28.53
CA GLY A 37 -19.43 4.82 -28.89
C GLY A 37 -20.74 5.35 -28.28
N ARG A 38 -21.35 4.62 -27.32
CA ARG A 38 -22.66 4.98 -26.74
C ARG A 38 -22.59 5.07 -25.22
N PRO A 39 -23.40 6.01 -24.62
CA PRO A 39 -23.49 6.13 -23.17
C PRO A 39 -24.07 4.86 -22.52
N ARG A 40 -23.50 4.52 -21.37
CA ARG A 40 -23.96 3.45 -20.49
C ARG A 40 -23.75 3.88 -19.05
N LYS A 41 -24.65 3.48 -18.14
CA LYS A 41 -24.47 3.70 -16.71
C LYS A 41 -23.21 2.97 -16.20
N VAL A 42 -22.44 3.61 -15.33
CA VAL A 42 -21.36 2.95 -14.56
C VAL A 42 -22.00 2.02 -13.53
N GLY A 43 -21.36 0.90 -13.24
CA GLY A 43 -21.86 -0.09 -12.29
C GLY A 43 -22.04 0.47 -10.87
N GLY A 44 -22.86 -0.22 -10.08
CA GLY A 44 -23.08 0.08 -8.68
C GLY A 44 -21.90 -0.30 -7.79
N TYR A 45 -22.05 -0.10 -6.48
CA TYR A 45 -21.03 -0.46 -5.50
C TYR A 45 -21.66 -0.93 -4.19
N THR A 46 -21.01 -1.91 -3.56
CA THR A 46 -21.48 -2.50 -2.30
C THR A 46 -20.43 -2.31 -1.21
N GLN A 47 -20.87 -1.90 -0.03
CA GLN A 47 -20.01 -1.75 1.14
C GLN A 47 -19.53 -3.12 1.62
N ILE A 48 -18.21 -3.26 1.76
CA ILE A 48 -17.56 -4.45 2.32
C ILE A 48 -17.50 -4.34 3.84
N THR A 49 -17.04 -3.21 4.34
CA THR A 49 -16.93 -2.91 5.77
C THR A 49 -17.00 -1.41 6.00
N ALA A 50 -17.46 -1.03 7.17
CA ALA A 50 -17.51 0.35 7.68
C ALA A 50 -16.47 0.60 8.78
N GLY A 51 -15.48 -0.30 8.97
CA GLY A 51 -14.61 -0.32 10.15
C GLY A 51 -13.19 0.17 9.96
N ILE A 52 -12.86 0.89 8.87
CA ILE A 52 -11.52 1.43 8.65
C ILE A 52 -11.31 2.69 9.46
N SER A 53 -10.22 2.75 10.25
CA SER A 53 -9.99 3.76 11.29
C SER A 53 -9.54 5.13 10.79
N GLY A 54 -9.56 5.39 9.49
CA GLY A 54 -9.20 6.70 8.91
C GLY A 54 -9.22 6.67 7.38
N PRO A 55 -9.12 7.82 6.72
CA PRO A 55 -9.06 7.89 5.27
C PRO A 55 -7.94 7.00 4.72
N SER A 56 -8.28 6.09 3.80
CA SER A 56 -7.33 5.19 3.19
C SER A 56 -6.36 5.95 2.30
N ARG A 57 -5.10 5.52 2.30
CA ARG A 57 -4.01 6.11 1.51
C ARG A 57 -3.24 5.07 0.70
N GLY A 58 -3.75 3.87 0.63
CA GLY A 58 -3.25 2.76 -0.16
C GLY A 58 -3.98 1.49 0.18
N ILE A 59 -4.28 0.69 -0.82
CA ILE A 59 -4.94 -0.62 -0.68
C ILE A 59 -4.14 -1.65 -1.47
N TYR A 60 -4.02 -2.83 -0.90
CA TYR A 60 -3.47 -4.00 -1.56
C TYR A 60 -4.34 -5.22 -1.26
N VAL A 61 -4.64 -6.01 -2.28
CA VAL A 61 -5.40 -7.25 -2.12
C VAL A 61 -4.49 -8.44 -2.38
N ASN A 62 -4.28 -9.24 -1.35
CA ASN A 62 -3.54 -10.48 -1.46
C ASN A 62 -4.50 -11.66 -1.55
N PRO A 63 -4.52 -12.40 -2.68
CA PRO A 63 -5.43 -13.52 -2.90
C PRO A 63 -5.01 -14.75 -2.09
N GLN A 64 -5.99 -15.41 -1.47
CA GLN A 64 -5.87 -16.72 -0.84
C GLN A 64 -6.90 -17.69 -1.44
N GLN A 65 -6.79 -18.99 -1.16
CA GLN A 65 -7.69 -19.98 -1.75
C GLN A 65 -9.17 -19.81 -1.35
N SER A 66 -9.43 -19.51 -0.09
CA SER A 66 -10.79 -19.46 0.46
C SER A 66 -11.25 -18.04 0.83
N PHE A 67 -10.34 -17.11 0.95
CA PHE A 67 -10.61 -15.69 1.23
C PHE A 67 -9.45 -14.84 0.71
N ASN A 68 -9.68 -13.55 0.64
CA ASN A 68 -8.68 -12.58 0.21
C ASN A 68 -8.42 -11.59 1.34
N ASN A 69 -7.17 -11.31 1.60
CA ASN A 69 -6.77 -10.29 2.57
C ASN A 69 -6.68 -8.93 1.87
N VAL A 70 -7.49 -7.98 2.30
CA VAL A 70 -7.41 -6.59 1.87
C VAL A 70 -6.63 -5.80 2.91
N PHE A 71 -5.41 -5.46 2.59
CA PHE A 71 -4.57 -4.57 3.40
C PHE A 71 -4.90 -3.13 3.07
N ASN A 72 -5.18 -2.36 4.10
CA ASN A 72 -5.58 -0.98 4.00
C ASN A 72 -4.67 -0.10 4.84
N GLY A 73 -3.77 0.61 4.17
CA GLY A 73 -2.96 1.65 4.79
C GLY A 73 -3.73 2.96 4.84
N HIS A 74 -3.88 3.51 6.02
CA HIS A 74 -4.62 4.75 6.25
C HIS A 74 -3.80 5.76 7.05
N SER A 75 -4.30 6.97 7.21
CA SER A 75 -3.58 8.05 7.90
C SER A 75 -3.17 7.71 9.34
N LYS A 76 -3.87 6.78 10.00
CA LYS A 76 -3.63 6.39 11.38
C LYS A 76 -2.91 5.05 11.54
N GLY A 77 -2.66 4.31 10.46
CA GLY A 77 -1.95 3.02 10.53
C GLY A 77 -2.28 2.06 9.40
N LEU A 78 -2.16 0.78 9.69
CA LEU A 78 -2.39 -0.33 8.75
C LEU A 78 -3.40 -1.31 9.33
N GLN A 79 -4.39 -1.67 8.54
CA GLN A 79 -5.42 -2.64 8.90
C GLN A 79 -5.59 -3.71 7.81
N VAL A 80 -5.99 -4.91 8.18
CA VAL A 80 -6.34 -5.98 7.26
C VAL A 80 -7.81 -6.38 7.44
N VAL A 81 -8.48 -6.59 6.31
CA VAL A 81 -9.85 -7.08 6.24
C VAL A 81 -9.87 -8.35 5.40
N PRO A 82 -10.08 -9.53 5.98
CA PRO A 82 -10.36 -10.73 5.21
C PRO A 82 -11.72 -10.61 4.53
N ILE A 83 -11.79 -10.93 3.24
CA ILE A 83 -13.00 -10.89 2.42
C ILE A 83 -13.20 -12.28 1.81
N ASP A 84 -14.40 -12.83 1.92
CA ASP A 84 -14.74 -14.08 1.27
C ASP A 84 -14.91 -13.91 -0.26
N ASN A 85 -15.14 -15.03 -0.96
CA ASN A 85 -15.33 -15.02 -2.41
C ASN A 85 -16.62 -14.28 -2.86
N ASN A 86 -17.55 -13.98 -1.94
CA ASN A 86 -18.77 -13.22 -2.20
C ASN A 86 -18.59 -11.72 -1.92
N GLY A 87 -17.42 -11.29 -1.46
CA GLY A 87 -17.13 -9.90 -1.12
C GLY A 87 -17.61 -9.50 0.28
N VAL A 88 -17.95 -10.47 1.13
CA VAL A 88 -18.35 -10.21 2.52
C VAL A 88 -17.08 -10.12 3.38
N GLY A 89 -16.89 -8.99 4.04
CA GLY A 89 -15.76 -8.76 4.93
C GLY A 89 -15.96 -9.44 6.29
N ALA A 90 -14.92 -10.08 6.80
CA ALA A 90 -14.78 -10.45 8.20
C ALA A 90 -14.32 -9.25 9.04
N GLY A 91 -14.10 -9.45 10.34
CA GLY A 91 -13.64 -8.38 11.24
C GLY A 91 -12.33 -7.71 10.77
N VAL A 92 -12.19 -6.43 11.10
CA VAL A 92 -10.98 -5.65 10.81
C VAL A 92 -9.93 -5.95 11.87
N THR A 93 -8.70 -6.32 11.45
CA THR A 93 -7.55 -6.51 12.34
C THR A 93 -6.57 -5.36 12.18
N ASP A 94 -6.14 -4.78 13.29
CA ASP A 94 -5.12 -3.73 13.31
C ASP A 94 -3.73 -4.35 13.27
N LEU A 95 -2.91 -3.93 12.30
CA LEU A 95 -1.51 -4.33 12.10
C LEU A 95 -0.54 -3.18 12.37
N THR A 96 -1.03 -2.04 12.87
CA THR A 96 -0.21 -0.85 13.08
C THR A 96 0.92 -1.12 14.08
N LEU A 97 2.14 -0.78 13.68
CA LEU A 97 3.31 -0.86 14.58
C LEU A 97 3.16 0.14 15.74
N SER A 98 3.63 -0.26 16.92
CA SER A 98 3.52 0.57 18.14
C SER A 98 4.25 1.91 18.07
N ASN A 99 5.25 2.02 17.19
CA ASN A 99 6.04 3.23 16.95
C ASN A 99 5.58 4.01 15.70
N PHE A 100 4.46 3.63 15.09
CA PHE A 100 3.93 4.32 13.92
C PHE A 100 3.41 5.71 14.29
N THR A 101 3.77 6.72 13.49
CA THR A 101 3.26 8.08 13.66
C THR A 101 2.16 8.35 12.63
N ALA A 102 0.97 8.68 13.13
CA ALA A 102 -0.16 9.01 12.27
C ALA A 102 0.11 10.29 11.46
N SER A 103 -0.21 10.28 10.17
CA SER A 103 -0.11 11.43 9.29
C SER A 103 -1.05 11.29 8.10
N ASP A 104 -1.73 12.37 7.73
CA ASP A 104 -2.56 12.41 6.52
C ASP A 104 -1.74 12.36 5.23
N ASN A 105 -0.43 12.55 5.34
CA ASN A 105 0.52 12.50 4.22
C ASN A 105 1.13 11.11 3.99
N ASN A 106 0.73 10.10 4.77
CA ASN A 106 1.16 8.73 4.56
C ASN A 106 0.50 8.18 3.28
N LEU A 107 1.31 7.93 2.25
CA LEU A 107 0.86 7.35 0.98
C LEU A 107 1.38 5.90 0.91
N TRP A 108 0.59 4.98 1.39
CA TRP A 108 0.97 3.59 1.54
C TRP A 108 1.22 2.91 0.19
N GLN A 109 2.35 2.21 0.12
CA GLN A 109 2.74 1.37 -1.00
C GLN A 109 2.90 -0.06 -0.51
N PHE A 110 2.51 -1.00 -1.34
CA PHE A 110 2.49 -2.41 -1.02
C PHE A 110 3.09 -3.23 -2.13
N ASP A 111 3.76 -4.32 -1.73
CA ASP A 111 4.15 -5.40 -2.62
C ASP A 111 4.23 -6.71 -1.85
N THR A 112 4.55 -7.80 -2.52
CA THR A 112 4.81 -9.10 -1.92
C THR A 112 6.17 -9.63 -2.33
N PHE A 113 6.78 -10.40 -1.45
CA PHE A 113 8.11 -10.96 -1.67
C PHE A 113 8.21 -12.35 -1.05
N TYR A 114 8.87 -13.28 -1.75
CA TYR A 114 9.24 -14.57 -1.18
C TYR A 114 10.68 -14.51 -0.69
N ASP A 115 10.85 -14.54 0.64
CA ASP A 115 12.11 -14.36 1.36
C ASP A 115 12.84 -15.71 1.50
N VAL A 116 13.25 -16.28 0.37
CA VAL A 116 13.74 -17.66 0.26
C VAL A 116 14.97 -17.97 1.11
N SER A 117 15.87 -16.99 1.27
CA SER A 117 17.13 -17.15 2.01
C SER A 117 17.07 -16.56 3.43
N GLY A 118 16.04 -15.76 3.72
CA GLY A 118 15.78 -15.20 5.04
C GLY A 118 14.84 -16.08 5.87
N SER A 119 13.56 -15.72 5.91
CA SER A 119 12.54 -16.44 6.68
C SER A 119 12.03 -17.72 6.02
N GLY A 120 12.14 -17.84 4.71
CA GLY A 120 11.52 -18.90 3.90
C GLY A 120 10.02 -18.69 3.68
N ASP A 121 9.47 -17.52 4.01
CA ASP A 121 8.06 -17.18 3.93
C ASP A 121 7.72 -16.18 2.83
N ASN A 122 6.44 -16.12 2.47
CA ASN A 122 5.90 -15.04 1.69
C ASN A 122 5.60 -13.85 2.60
N LEU A 123 6.22 -12.72 2.30
CA LEU A 123 6.13 -11.50 3.09
C LEU A 123 5.25 -10.47 2.40
N LEU A 124 4.47 -9.74 3.18
CA LEU A 124 3.87 -8.48 2.77
C LEU A 124 4.89 -7.37 2.99
N LEU A 125 5.23 -6.64 1.95
CA LEU A 125 5.97 -5.39 2.04
C LEU A 125 4.97 -4.26 2.12
N ALA A 126 5.05 -3.44 3.16
CA ALA A 126 4.19 -2.27 3.34
C ALA A 126 5.05 -1.07 3.76
N HIS A 127 4.90 0.02 3.05
CA HIS A 127 5.63 1.26 3.30
C HIS A 127 4.65 2.43 3.40
N PRO A 128 4.68 3.21 4.50
CA PRO A 128 3.72 4.30 4.69
C PRO A 128 3.89 5.46 3.73
N GLY A 129 5.02 5.60 3.04
CA GLY A 129 5.35 6.71 2.14
C GLY A 129 5.14 8.07 2.83
N GLN A 130 6.07 8.99 2.75
CA GLN A 130 5.88 10.30 3.39
C GLN A 130 6.22 11.43 2.45
N SER A 131 5.56 12.57 2.66
CA SER A 131 5.87 13.79 1.93
C SER A 131 7.25 14.33 2.32
N LEU A 132 7.85 15.12 1.43
CA LEU A 132 9.15 15.76 1.63
C LEU A 132 9.25 16.66 2.88
N SER A 133 8.12 17.09 3.44
CA SER A 133 8.06 18.01 4.58
C SER A 133 8.25 17.33 5.95
N LEU A 134 8.25 16.01 6.01
CA LEU A 134 8.40 15.26 7.25
C LEU A 134 9.75 14.54 7.25
N ILE A 135 10.80 15.25 7.64
CA ILE A 135 12.15 14.70 7.89
C ILE A 135 12.16 14.16 9.33
N ASP A 136 11.38 13.14 9.62
CA ASP A 136 11.55 12.39 10.84
C ASP A 136 12.06 10.99 10.47
N ASN A 137 13.30 10.72 10.83
CA ASN A 137 14.01 9.50 10.47
C ASN A 137 13.39 8.21 10.99
N ASN A 138 12.44 8.31 11.92
CA ASN A 138 11.85 7.14 12.59
C ASN A 138 10.55 6.62 11.95
N VAL A 139 9.96 7.36 11.02
CA VAL A 139 8.62 7.07 10.49
C VAL A 139 8.65 6.45 9.10
N ASN A 140 9.77 6.49 8.43
CA ASN A 140 9.92 6.12 7.01
C ASN A 140 10.45 4.70 6.80
N THR A 141 10.43 3.87 7.82
CA THR A 141 10.94 2.51 7.72
C THR A 141 9.94 1.64 6.96
N PRO A 142 10.35 0.95 5.89
CA PRO A 142 9.50 -0.08 5.29
C PRO A 142 9.16 -1.12 6.34
N VAL A 143 7.92 -1.55 6.38
CA VAL A 143 7.47 -2.61 7.27
C VAL A 143 7.23 -3.89 6.50
N LEU A 144 7.47 -5.02 7.15
CA LEU A 144 7.39 -6.34 6.57
C LEU A 144 6.38 -7.16 7.37
N GLY A 145 5.33 -7.66 6.73
CA GLY A 145 4.48 -8.68 7.31
C GLY A 145 5.22 -10.02 7.27
N GLY A 146 5.27 -10.78 8.35
CA GLY A 146 5.83 -12.11 8.38
C GLY A 146 5.18 -13.03 7.33
N ASN A 147 4.45 -14.05 7.70
CA ASN A 147 3.56 -14.71 6.75
C ASN A 147 2.43 -13.74 6.34
N ILE A 148 2.03 -13.69 5.06
CA ILE A 148 0.94 -12.81 4.55
C ILE A 148 -0.38 -13.01 5.34
N THR A 149 -0.55 -14.15 5.98
CA THR A 149 -1.64 -14.45 6.92
C THR A 149 -1.31 -14.09 8.37
N GLY A 150 -0.10 -13.60 8.66
CA GLY A 150 0.36 -13.23 9.99
C GLY A 150 -0.31 -11.98 10.53
N THR A 151 -0.35 -11.88 11.85
CA THR A 151 -0.95 -10.76 12.59
C THR A 151 0.08 -9.78 13.13
N SER A 152 1.37 -9.99 12.84
CA SER A 152 2.47 -9.14 13.33
C SER A 152 3.34 -8.66 12.18
N LEU A 153 3.75 -7.41 12.26
CA LEU A 153 4.69 -6.78 11.35
C LEU A 153 6.03 -6.54 12.06
N SER A 154 7.12 -6.61 11.29
CA SER A 154 8.47 -6.24 11.75
C SER A 154 9.12 -5.27 10.77
N ALA A 155 10.09 -4.48 11.23
CA ALA A 155 10.85 -3.59 10.36
C ALA A 155 11.75 -4.42 9.43
N ILE A 156 11.82 -4.01 8.16
CA ILE A 156 12.70 -4.63 7.16
C ILE A 156 14.17 -4.38 7.50
N GLY A 157 15.02 -5.37 7.26
CA GLY A 157 16.46 -5.28 7.52
C GLY A 157 16.84 -5.37 9.00
N VAL A 158 15.93 -5.79 9.88
CA VAL A 158 16.16 -6.01 11.30
C VAL A 158 16.09 -7.50 11.60
N PHE A 159 17.15 -8.06 12.16
CA PHE A 159 17.26 -9.49 12.50
C PHE A 159 18.01 -9.71 13.80
N THR A 160 17.95 -10.90 14.36
CA THR A 160 18.61 -11.26 15.60
C THR A 160 19.55 -12.45 15.40
N GLU A 161 20.71 -12.38 16.08
CA GLU A 161 21.69 -13.46 16.10
C GLU A 161 22.14 -13.76 17.54
N SER A 162 22.53 -15.01 17.77
CA SER A 162 23.18 -15.41 19.02
C SER A 162 24.67 -15.09 18.95
N VAL A 163 25.10 -14.14 19.76
CA VAL A 163 26.46 -13.59 19.75
C VAL A 163 27.13 -13.83 21.09
N TYR A 164 28.37 -14.24 21.06
CA TYR A 164 29.21 -14.37 22.26
C TYR A 164 29.97 -13.07 22.51
N LEU A 165 29.68 -12.40 23.60
CA LEU A 165 30.35 -11.19 24.08
C LEU A 165 31.49 -11.56 25.04
N ASN A 166 32.52 -10.73 25.14
CA ASN A 166 33.66 -10.95 26.02
C ASN A 166 34.12 -9.66 26.74
N SER A 167 33.21 -8.71 26.92
CA SER A 167 33.50 -7.38 27.52
C SER A 167 34.55 -6.56 26.76
N THR A 168 34.69 -6.78 25.47
CA THR A 168 35.57 -6.02 24.56
C THR A 168 34.81 -5.51 23.34
N THR A 169 35.53 -4.89 22.42
CA THR A 169 35.00 -4.46 21.12
C THR A 169 34.90 -5.60 20.09
N THR A 170 35.18 -6.86 20.46
CA THR A 170 35.07 -8.01 19.59
C THR A 170 34.01 -8.97 20.13
N ALA A 171 33.09 -9.34 19.28
CA ALA A 171 32.04 -10.32 19.52
C ALA A 171 32.18 -11.49 18.53
N TYR A 172 31.64 -12.66 18.84
CA TYR A 172 31.84 -13.87 18.06
C TYR A 172 30.51 -14.55 17.75
N LEU A 173 30.37 -15.04 16.53
CA LEU A 173 29.28 -15.95 16.16
C LEU A 173 29.86 -17.32 15.86
N SER A 174 29.23 -18.36 16.43
CA SER A 174 29.53 -19.77 16.14
C SER A 174 29.05 -20.21 14.76
N THR A 175 27.98 -19.64 14.30
CA THR A 175 27.43 -19.86 12.96
C THR A 175 27.59 -18.55 12.16
N PRO A 176 28.42 -18.56 11.11
CA PRO A 176 28.61 -17.36 10.30
C PRO A 176 27.32 -16.89 9.64
N SER A 177 27.10 -15.58 9.68
CA SER A 177 25.97 -14.90 9.06
C SER A 177 26.49 -13.86 8.08
N LEU A 178 26.24 -14.06 6.78
CA LEU A 178 26.71 -13.13 5.71
C LEU A 178 26.00 -11.78 5.74
N GLN A 179 24.87 -11.69 6.41
CA GLN A 179 24.08 -10.46 6.54
C GLN A 179 24.62 -9.46 7.58
N ILE A 180 25.72 -9.82 8.28
CA ILE A 180 26.39 -8.93 9.23
C ILE A 180 27.50 -8.14 8.51
N GLY A 181 27.40 -6.82 8.50
CA GLY A 181 28.37 -5.93 7.84
C GLY A 181 28.56 -4.61 8.58
N ALA A 182 29.58 -3.86 8.15
CA ALA A 182 29.91 -2.56 8.71
C ALA A 182 28.77 -1.55 8.56
N GLY A 183 28.60 -0.71 9.58
CA GLY A 183 27.59 0.38 9.60
C GLY A 183 26.25 -0.03 10.21
N GLN A 184 25.99 -1.32 10.43
CA GLN A 184 24.76 -1.76 11.09
C GLN A 184 24.72 -1.30 12.55
N SER A 185 23.58 -0.78 12.99
CA SER A 185 23.32 -0.53 14.40
C SER A 185 23.05 -1.84 15.14
N ILE A 186 23.55 -1.96 16.35
CA ILE A 186 23.32 -3.15 17.17
C ILE A 186 22.75 -2.79 18.54
N SER A 187 21.88 -3.65 19.05
CA SER A 187 21.30 -3.52 20.38
C SER A 187 21.05 -4.87 21.03
N GLY A 188 20.99 -4.90 22.34
CA GLY A 188 20.76 -6.12 23.12
C GLY A 188 21.43 -6.06 24.47
N THR A 189 21.23 -7.12 25.27
CA THR A 189 21.84 -7.19 26.59
C THR A 189 23.36 -7.18 26.49
N GLY A 190 23.99 -6.24 27.19
CA GLY A 190 25.45 -6.09 27.17
C GLY A 190 26.01 -5.20 26.06
N ILE A 191 25.17 -4.61 25.21
CA ILE A 191 25.57 -3.67 24.16
C ILE A 191 25.24 -2.24 24.60
N PRO A 192 26.23 -1.33 24.66
CA PRO A 192 25.97 0.10 24.92
C PRO A 192 25.12 0.74 23.82
N SER A 193 24.28 1.72 24.19
CA SER A 193 23.46 2.46 23.23
C SER A 193 24.33 3.17 22.17
N GLY A 194 23.89 3.14 20.92
CA GLY A 194 24.59 3.76 19.79
C GLY A 194 25.78 2.95 19.25
N THR A 195 25.93 1.70 19.69
CA THR A 195 26.98 0.80 19.16
C THR A 195 26.65 0.38 17.73
N THR A 196 27.68 0.34 16.87
CA THR A 196 27.58 -0.11 15.48
C THR A 196 28.61 -1.19 15.17
N VAL A 197 28.37 -1.97 14.12
CA VAL A 197 29.34 -2.91 13.55
C VAL A 197 30.41 -2.12 12.80
N VAL A 198 31.66 -2.33 13.13
CA VAL A 198 32.84 -1.73 12.44
C VAL A 198 33.32 -2.64 11.31
N SER A 199 33.42 -3.94 11.58
CA SER A 199 33.82 -4.95 10.59
C SER A 199 33.31 -6.33 10.99
N SER A 200 33.23 -7.20 9.99
CA SER A 200 32.87 -8.61 10.18
C SER A 200 33.81 -9.47 9.33
N THR A 201 34.46 -10.45 9.95
CA THR A 201 35.44 -11.32 9.29
C THR A 201 35.32 -12.75 9.76
N LEU A 202 35.53 -13.71 8.85
CA LEU A 202 35.65 -15.12 9.22
C LEU A 202 37.07 -15.41 9.67
N ALA A 203 37.21 -16.15 10.77
CA ALA A 203 38.49 -16.57 11.30
C ALA A 203 38.43 -17.96 11.91
N VAL A 204 39.52 -18.66 11.83
CA VAL A 204 39.73 -19.89 12.63
C VAL A 204 40.68 -19.49 13.78
N PRO A 205 40.20 -19.42 15.03
CA PRO A 205 41.05 -19.05 16.15
C PRO A 205 42.20 -20.08 16.30
N VAL A 206 43.39 -19.61 16.63
CA VAL A 206 44.57 -20.41 16.83
C VAL A 206 44.98 -20.35 18.29
N LEU A 207 45.05 -21.52 18.92
CA LEU A 207 45.56 -21.66 20.28
C LEU A 207 47.08 -21.91 20.28
N ASN A 208 47.82 -20.91 20.75
CA ASN A 208 49.28 -20.98 20.82
C ASN A 208 49.74 -21.18 22.27
N ALA A 209 50.86 -21.86 22.42
CA ALA A 209 51.50 -22.11 23.71
C ALA A 209 50.55 -22.72 24.76
N VAL A 210 49.74 -23.69 24.33
CA VAL A 210 48.78 -24.35 25.24
C VAL A 210 49.54 -25.17 26.28
N ALA A 211 49.21 -24.95 27.55
CA ALA A 211 49.70 -25.73 28.66
C ALA A 211 48.54 -26.03 29.63
N VAL A 212 48.57 -27.19 30.25
CA VAL A 212 47.58 -27.58 31.28
C VAL A 212 47.99 -26.97 32.62
N THR A 213 47.02 -26.31 33.29
CA THR A 213 47.21 -25.75 34.63
C THR A 213 46.99 -26.77 35.73
N GLY A 214 47.16 -26.39 37.01
CA GLY A 214 46.84 -27.23 38.14
C GLY A 214 45.35 -27.47 38.41
N THR A 215 44.47 -26.81 37.68
CA THR A 215 43.02 -26.97 37.77
C THR A 215 42.54 -28.02 36.76
N ALA A 216 41.64 -28.91 37.17
CA ALA A 216 41.13 -29.99 36.30
C ALA A 216 40.58 -29.44 34.98
N GLY A 217 41.07 -30.00 33.89
CA GLY A 217 40.67 -29.62 32.51
C GLY A 217 41.03 -28.20 32.06
N GLN A 218 41.61 -27.37 32.92
CA GLN A 218 41.97 -26.02 32.56
C GLN A 218 43.30 -25.95 31.81
N CYS A 219 43.27 -25.26 30.71
CA CYS A 219 44.42 -24.94 29.88
C CYS A 219 44.71 -23.43 29.89
N SER A 220 45.98 -23.07 29.83
CA SER A 220 46.46 -21.73 29.56
C SER A 220 46.91 -21.64 28.10
N CYS A 221 46.79 -20.47 27.51
CA CYS A 221 47.26 -20.15 26.16
C CYS A 221 47.64 -18.68 26.06
N THR A 222 48.28 -18.30 24.96
CA THR A 222 48.68 -16.89 24.73
C THR A 222 47.49 -15.94 24.66
N SER A 223 46.39 -16.38 24.04
CA SER A 223 45.15 -15.61 23.92
C SER A 223 43.95 -16.53 23.74
N THR A 224 42.84 -16.18 24.34
CA THR A 224 41.56 -16.84 24.15
C THR A 224 40.65 -16.05 23.17
N THR A 225 41.18 -15.16 22.35
CA THR A 225 40.45 -14.45 21.33
C THR A 225 39.79 -15.43 20.36
N GLY A 226 38.48 -15.32 20.18
CA GLY A 226 37.67 -16.20 19.31
C GLY A 226 37.17 -17.46 20.01
N LEU A 227 37.44 -17.66 21.33
CA LEU A 227 36.88 -18.75 22.09
C LEU A 227 35.55 -18.40 22.72
N TYR A 228 34.62 -19.34 22.70
CA TYR A 228 33.32 -19.23 23.38
C TYR A 228 32.96 -20.57 24.06
N ILE A 229 32.11 -20.51 25.08
CA ILE A 229 31.61 -21.68 25.77
C ILE A 229 30.74 -22.53 24.84
N GLY A 230 31.01 -23.81 24.74
CA GLY A 230 30.35 -24.76 23.83
C GLY A 230 31.12 -25.02 22.55
N GLN A 231 32.16 -24.24 22.22
CA GLN A 231 32.99 -24.42 21.03
C GLN A 231 33.74 -25.75 21.08
N THR A 232 33.87 -26.42 19.91
CA THR A 232 34.64 -27.65 19.77
C THR A 232 36.11 -27.36 19.51
N VAL A 233 36.93 -28.17 20.14
CA VAL A 233 38.40 -28.19 20.01
C VAL A 233 38.84 -29.58 19.59
N ALA A 234 39.27 -29.76 18.36
CA ALA A 234 39.86 -31.00 17.89
C ALA A 234 41.36 -31.02 18.25
N VAL A 235 41.83 -32.08 18.89
CA VAL A 235 43.23 -32.24 19.26
C VAL A 235 43.90 -33.29 18.37
N SER A 236 45.03 -32.92 17.79
CA SER A 236 45.83 -33.79 16.92
C SER A 236 47.32 -33.72 17.31
N GLY A 237 48.15 -34.54 16.66
CA GLY A 237 49.60 -34.58 16.93
C GLY A 237 49.98 -35.59 18.01
N THR A 238 51.21 -35.57 18.45
CA THR A 238 51.74 -36.45 19.51
C THR A 238 52.22 -35.59 20.67
N ASN A 239 51.70 -35.84 21.86
CA ASN A 239 52.14 -35.13 23.06
C ASN A 239 53.54 -35.55 23.46
N THR A 240 54.49 -34.68 23.31
CA THR A 240 55.86 -34.82 23.81
C THR A 240 56.10 -33.96 25.05
N GLY A 241 55.11 -33.26 25.54
CA GLY A 241 55.12 -32.48 26.78
C GLY A 241 54.85 -33.34 28.03
N THR A 242 54.70 -32.64 29.16
CA THR A 242 54.51 -33.26 30.47
C THR A 242 53.05 -33.37 30.94
N ALA A 243 52.14 -32.69 30.26
CA ALA A 243 50.73 -32.76 30.60
C ALA A 243 50.11 -34.11 30.26
N THR A 244 49.13 -34.54 31.07
CA THR A 244 48.31 -35.73 30.78
C THR A 244 46.85 -35.42 30.82
N GLY A 245 45.98 -36.30 30.27
CA GLY A 245 44.53 -36.17 30.28
C GLY A 245 43.97 -35.52 29.04
N ILE A 246 44.80 -35.03 28.11
CA ILE A 246 44.40 -34.60 26.79
C ILE A 246 44.88 -35.61 25.76
N THR A 247 43.96 -36.20 24.99
CA THR A 247 44.25 -37.28 24.05
C THR A 247 44.16 -36.79 22.61
N SER A 248 45.17 -37.12 21.82
CA SER A 248 45.16 -36.88 20.35
C SER A 248 44.07 -37.69 19.68
N GLY A 249 43.44 -37.11 18.66
CA GLY A 249 42.30 -37.69 17.92
C GLY A 249 40.95 -37.50 18.59
N VAL A 250 40.90 -36.82 19.76
CA VAL A 250 39.66 -36.54 20.47
C VAL A 250 39.23 -35.08 20.24
N THR A 251 37.92 -34.87 20.09
CA THR A 251 37.30 -33.54 20.08
C THR A 251 36.75 -33.24 21.47
N TYR A 252 37.14 -32.13 22.03
CA TYR A 252 36.69 -31.61 23.32
C TYR A 252 35.77 -30.41 23.15
N PHE A 253 35.11 -29.98 24.22
CA PHE A 253 34.25 -28.81 24.29
C PHE A 253 34.81 -27.82 25.32
N ILE A 254 34.79 -26.53 24.99
CA ILE A 254 35.12 -25.47 25.93
C ILE A 254 33.91 -25.27 26.85
N ILE A 255 34.10 -25.43 28.16
CA ILE A 255 33.05 -25.29 29.18
C ILE A 255 33.22 -24.03 30.04
N ALA A 256 34.41 -23.43 30.03
CA ALA A 256 34.69 -22.16 30.71
C ALA A 256 35.86 -21.46 30.02
N THR A 257 35.91 -20.15 30.08
CA THR A 257 37.03 -19.32 29.67
C THR A 257 37.05 -18.05 30.50
N ASN A 258 38.26 -17.51 30.78
CA ASN A 258 38.42 -16.19 31.39
C ASN A 258 38.45 -15.07 30.35
N TYR A 259 38.19 -15.37 29.09
CA TYR A 259 38.24 -14.46 27.94
C TYR A 259 39.58 -13.72 27.78
N ALA A 260 40.65 -14.21 28.38
CA ALA A 260 41.98 -13.64 28.28
C ALA A 260 43.04 -14.69 27.90
N THR A 261 43.33 -15.65 28.79
CA THR A 261 44.44 -16.58 28.65
C THR A 261 44.12 -17.99 29.08
N THR A 262 42.96 -18.30 29.65
CA THR A 262 42.60 -19.63 30.12
C THR A 262 41.24 -20.11 29.61
N PHE A 263 41.14 -21.40 29.34
CA PHE A 263 39.92 -22.11 28.98
C PHE A 263 39.87 -23.48 29.61
N THR A 264 38.69 -24.07 29.80
CA THR A 264 38.51 -25.38 30.41
C THR A 264 37.86 -26.36 29.43
N LEU A 265 38.40 -27.55 29.31
CA LEU A 265 37.93 -28.59 28.39
C LEU A 265 37.03 -29.60 29.09
N SER A 266 36.04 -30.10 28.35
CA SER A 266 35.18 -31.21 28.69
C SER A 266 35.11 -32.20 27.54
N ALA A 267 34.85 -33.47 27.83
CA ALA A 267 34.60 -34.50 26.83
C ALA A 267 33.21 -34.41 26.18
N SER A 268 32.30 -33.64 26.76
CA SER A 268 30.94 -33.40 26.23
C SER A 268 30.51 -31.95 26.42
N SER A 269 29.61 -31.48 25.59
CA SER A 269 29.06 -30.12 25.70
C SER A 269 28.37 -29.93 27.06
N GLY A 270 28.80 -28.90 27.81
CA GLY A 270 28.28 -28.63 29.16
C GLY A 270 28.61 -29.68 30.22
N GLY A 271 29.46 -30.66 29.92
CA GLY A 271 29.85 -31.71 30.82
C GLY A 271 30.88 -31.26 31.89
N ALA A 272 31.32 -32.19 32.72
CA ALA A 272 32.36 -31.94 33.71
C ALA A 272 33.73 -31.72 33.04
N ALA A 273 34.59 -30.94 33.70
CA ALA A 273 35.98 -30.77 33.27
C ALA A 273 36.72 -32.11 33.19
N ILE A 274 37.52 -32.34 32.16
CA ILE A 274 38.35 -33.52 32.04
C ILE A 274 39.40 -33.56 33.16
N VAL A 275 39.79 -34.73 33.56
CA VAL A 275 40.88 -34.91 34.53
C VAL A 275 42.22 -34.76 33.83
N THR A 276 43.02 -33.79 34.28
CA THR A 276 44.32 -33.47 33.68
C THR A 276 45.37 -33.26 34.74
N THR A 277 46.65 -33.45 34.39
CA THR A 277 47.78 -33.01 35.18
C THR A 277 48.51 -31.88 34.57
N ALA A 278 48.97 -30.94 35.41
CA ALA A 278 49.65 -29.69 34.92
C ALA A 278 50.91 -30.07 34.13
N GLY A 279 51.15 -29.30 33.08
CA GLY A 279 52.31 -29.48 32.23
C GLY A 279 52.16 -28.88 30.84
N THR A 280 53.20 -29.04 30.02
CA THR A 280 53.18 -28.56 28.62
C THR A 280 52.49 -29.57 27.71
N THR A 281 51.86 -29.09 26.66
CA THR A 281 51.21 -29.93 25.63
C THR A 281 52.01 -29.91 24.32
N THR A 282 53.34 -29.88 24.43
CA THR A 282 54.24 -29.82 23.28
C THR A 282 53.95 -30.95 22.27
N GLY A 283 53.82 -30.61 20.99
CA GLY A 283 53.48 -31.53 19.91
C GLY A 283 51.97 -31.80 19.70
N LEU A 284 51.11 -31.33 20.59
CA LEU A 284 49.68 -31.29 20.33
C LEU A 284 49.29 -30.03 19.57
N VAL A 285 48.38 -30.22 18.64
CA VAL A 285 47.74 -29.13 17.86
C VAL A 285 46.27 -29.06 18.22
N PHE A 286 45.80 -27.87 18.59
CA PHE A 286 44.43 -27.60 18.97
C PHE A 286 43.73 -26.84 17.83
N THR A 287 42.87 -27.53 17.12
CA THR A 287 42.12 -26.96 15.99
C THR A 287 40.69 -26.61 16.44
N LEU A 288 40.33 -25.37 16.27
CA LEU A 288 39.03 -24.81 16.63
C LEU A 288 38.11 -24.74 15.41
N SER A 289 36.80 -24.72 15.65
CA SER A 289 35.83 -24.41 14.61
C SER A 289 35.98 -22.97 14.16
N GLN A 290 35.62 -22.72 12.90
CA GLN A 290 35.57 -21.36 12.36
C GLN A 290 34.55 -20.52 13.14
N VAL A 291 34.87 -19.26 13.38
CA VAL A 291 34.00 -18.25 13.97
C VAL A 291 33.94 -17.02 13.08
N GLN A 292 32.87 -16.28 13.21
CA GLN A 292 32.77 -14.93 12.64
C GLN A 292 33.11 -13.93 13.74
N ASN A 293 34.14 -13.13 13.51
CA ASN A 293 34.55 -12.03 14.39
C ASN A 293 33.81 -10.78 13.96
N VAL A 294 33.05 -10.18 14.86
CA VAL A 294 32.37 -8.91 14.65
C VAL A 294 33.03 -7.86 15.54
N THR A 295 33.69 -6.90 14.92
CA THR A 295 34.23 -5.74 15.64
C THR A 295 33.14 -4.70 15.80
N ILE A 296 32.90 -4.26 17.04
CA ILE A 296 31.87 -3.30 17.40
C ILE A 296 32.49 -1.98 17.88
N SER A 297 31.79 -0.85 17.68
CA SER A 297 32.32 0.49 17.95
C SER A 297 32.50 0.82 19.45
N ALA A 298 31.80 0.13 20.31
CA ALA A 298 31.93 0.25 21.77
C ALA A 298 32.09 -1.13 22.41
N ALA A 299 32.86 -1.21 23.49
CA ALA A 299 33.07 -2.45 24.21
C ALA A 299 31.77 -2.97 24.85
N ALA A 300 31.50 -4.27 24.68
CA ALA A 300 30.40 -4.92 25.37
C ALA A 300 30.58 -4.82 26.91
N THR A 301 29.49 -4.69 27.64
CA THR A 301 29.51 -4.55 29.12
C THR A 301 29.38 -5.89 29.83
N THR A 302 29.12 -6.96 29.09
CA THR A 302 28.93 -8.32 29.63
C THR A 302 29.75 -9.31 28.83
N SER A 303 29.94 -10.51 29.40
CA SER A 303 30.54 -11.66 28.74
C SER A 303 29.57 -12.83 28.73
N GLY A 304 29.62 -13.65 27.67
CA GLY A 304 28.75 -14.78 27.46
C GLY A 304 27.84 -14.66 26.26
N ALA A 305 26.98 -15.66 26.06
CA ALA A 305 26.02 -15.67 24.97
C ALA A 305 24.91 -14.64 25.21
N SER A 306 24.57 -13.84 24.17
CA SER A 306 23.53 -12.86 24.20
C SER A 306 22.81 -12.82 22.84
N THR A 307 21.50 -12.63 22.85
CA THR A 307 20.74 -12.34 21.62
C THR A 307 20.90 -10.88 21.28
N ILE A 308 21.49 -10.60 20.13
CA ILE A 308 21.78 -9.25 19.64
C ILE A 308 20.93 -8.99 18.42
N THR A 309 20.29 -7.82 18.40
CA THR A 309 19.55 -7.30 17.26
C THR A 309 20.49 -6.47 16.39
N PHE A 310 20.51 -6.76 15.11
CA PHE A 310 21.21 -6.03 14.05
C PHE A 310 20.18 -5.27 13.22
N ASP A 311 20.46 -4.01 12.94
CA ASP A 311 19.60 -3.14 12.13
C ASP A 311 20.44 -2.52 11.01
N ASN A 312 20.05 -2.79 9.77
CA ASN A 312 20.67 -2.26 8.56
C ASN A 312 20.36 -0.78 8.29
N ASN A 313 19.58 -0.14 9.15
CA ASN A 313 19.16 1.25 9.03
C ASN A 313 18.53 1.54 7.65
N VAL A 314 17.60 0.69 7.23
CA VAL A 314 16.93 0.78 5.92
C VAL A 314 15.76 1.75 6.02
N SER A 315 16.05 3.03 6.30
CA SER A 315 15.03 4.07 6.44
C SER A 315 15.02 4.97 5.21
N VAL A 316 13.87 5.02 4.51
CA VAL A 316 13.69 5.82 3.29
C VAL A 316 12.30 6.47 3.31
N SER A 317 12.09 7.50 2.50
CA SER A 317 10.85 8.30 2.52
C SER A 317 9.98 8.13 1.28
N GLY A 318 10.36 7.29 0.34
CA GLY A 318 9.64 7.12 -0.93
C GLY A 318 8.69 5.94 -0.92
N GLY A 319 9.22 4.74 -0.88
CA GLY A 319 8.42 3.53 -0.95
C GLY A 319 9.24 2.26 -1.05
N VAL A 320 8.55 1.18 -1.37
CA VAL A 320 9.10 -0.17 -1.53
C VAL A 320 8.54 -0.83 -2.78
N VAL A 321 9.35 -1.65 -3.45
CA VAL A 321 8.93 -2.48 -4.59
C VAL A 321 9.76 -3.76 -4.63
N SER A 322 9.14 -4.87 -5.02
CA SER A 322 9.80 -6.14 -5.28
C SER A 322 10.16 -6.27 -6.75
N LEU A 323 11.44 -6.37 -7.04
CA LEU A 323 11.96 -6.80 -8.34
C LEU A 323 12.59 -8.18 -8.13
N HIS A 324 11.74 -9.18 -7.98
CA HIS A 324 12.14 -10.53 -7.56
C HIS A 324 13.38 -11.03 -8.31
N PRO A 325 14.42 -11.56 -7.60
CA PRO A 325 14.46 -11.90 -6.16
C PRO A 325 15.03 -10.81 -5.24
N TYR A 326 14.85 -9.53 -5.55
CA TYR A 326 15.34 -8.40 -4.75
C TYR A 326 14.19 -7.53 -4.27
N VAL A 327 14.36 -6.93 -3.08
CA VAL A 327 13.50 -5.86 -2.57
C VAL A 327 14.23 -4.54 -2.73
N PHE A 328 13.55 -3.55 -3.28
CA PHE A 328 14.03 -2.19 -3.44
C PHE A 328 13.28 -1.23 -2.54
N VAL A 329 14.02 -0.34 -1.91
CA VAL A 329 13.50 0.82 -1.19
C VAL A 329 14.09 2.08 -1.78
N TYR A 330 13.35 3.17 -1.76
CA TYR A 330 13.75 4.40 -2.43
C TYR A 330 13.19 5.64 -1.72
N GLY A 331 13.78 6.81 -2.00
CA GLY A 331 13.36 8.02 -1.31
C GLY A 331 14.07 9.30 -1.72
N ASN A 332 14.37 10.12 -0.73
CA ASN A 332 14.99 11.44 -0.92
C ASN A 332 16.34 11.38 -1.64
N ASN A 333 16.71 12.46 -2.30
CA ASN A 333 17.97 12.61 -3.03
C ASN A 333 18.20 11.56 -4.12
N GLY A 334 17.12 11.07 -4.73
CA GLY A 334 17.20 10.04 -5.75
C GLY A 334 17.70 8.69 -5.26
N LEU A 335 17.68 8.45 -3.96
CA LEU A 335 18.17 7.23 -3.34
C LEU A 335 17.36 6.01 -3.78
N ILE A 336 18.07 4.99 -4.24
CA ILE A 336 17.58 3.63 -4.46
C ILE A 336 18.52 2.66 -3.75
N ARG A 337 17.99 1.77 -2.94
CA ARG A 337 18.74 0.75 -2.23
C ARG A 337 18.06 -0.60 -2.37
N ASN A 338 18.81 -1.67 -2.56
CA ASN A 338 18.27 -3.03 -2.64
C ASN A 338 18.92 -3.97 -1.64
N CYS A 339 18.15 -4.97 -1.18
CA CYS A 339 18.68 -6.11 -0.41
C CYS A 339 19.45 -7.10 -1.30
N SER A 340 20.12 -8.07 -0.68
CA SER A 340 20.65 -9.25 -1.37
C SER A 340 19.52 -10.15 -1.88
N ALA A 341 19.81 -10.94 -2.91
CA ALA A 341 18.83 -11.80 -3.56
C ALA A 341 18.18 -12.78 -2.57
N GLY A 342 16.85 -12.73 -2.46
CA GLY A 342 16.06 -13.63 -1.64
C GLY A 342 16.18 -13.43 -0.14
N ASN A 343 16.81 -12.33 0.35
CA ASN A 343 16.97 -12.09 1.79
C ASN A 343 16.73 -10.62 2.16
N THR A 344 15.58 -10.34 2.76
CA THR A 344 15.18 -9.00 3.20
C THR A 344 15.94 -8.48 4.42
N ASN A 345 16.74 -9.32 5.09
CA ASN A 345 17.59 -8.94 6.21
C ASN A 345 19.03 -8.58 5.79
N ASP A 346 19.42 -8.94 4.56
CA ASP A 346 20.78 -8.71 4.06
C ASP A 346 20.83 -7.48 3.13
N TRP A 347 21.43 -6.41 3.61
CA TRP A 347 21.62 -5.14 2.90
C TRP A 347 23.12 -4.77 2.77
N VAL A 348 24.01 -5.76 3.00
CA VAL A 348 25.47 -5.53 3.04
C VAL A 348 26.26 -6.45 2.11
N SER A 349 25.68 -7.55 1.65
CA SER A 349 26.30 -8.47 0.69
C SER A 349 26.61 -7.78 -0.64
N ALA A 350 27.49 -8.36 -1.44
CA ALA A 350 28.05 -7.75 -2.65
C ALA A 350 27.01 -7.38 -3.71
N ASP A 351 25.85 -8.05 -3.75
CA ASP A 351 24.73 -7.79 -4.66
C ASP A 351 23.68 -6.82 -4.06
N ALA A 352 23.80 -6.49 -2.77
CA ALA A 352 23.10 -5.36 -2.17
C ALA A 352 23.78 -4.06 -2.57
N ASN A 353 23.00 -3.06 -2.99
CA ASN A 353 23.55 -1.81 -3.52
C ASN A 353 22.75 -0.61 -3.01
N GLU A 354 23.43 0.52 -2.94
CA GLU A 354 22.86 1.83 -2.61
C GLU A 354 23.41 2.87 -3.58
N VAL A 355 22.51 3.62 -4.24
CA VAL A 355 22.91 4.64 -5.21
C VAL A 355 21.89 5.79 -5.24
N SER A 356 22.39 7.00 -5.47
CA SER A 356 21.57 8.18 -5.76
C SER A 356 21.58 8.43 -7.27
N VAL A 357 20.42 8.30 -7.90
CA VAL A 357 20.26 8.32 -9.37
C VAL A 357 19.57 9.59 -9.89
N ALA A 358 19.02 10.40 -9.00
CA ALA A 358 18.33 11.65 -9.32
C ALA A 358 18.56 12.69 -8.22
N THR A 359 18.28 13.95 -8.50
CA THR A 359 18.34 15.03 -7.51
C THR A 359 17.06 15.11 -6.69
N GLY A 360 15.92 14.75 -7.28
CA GLY A 360 14.63 14.75 -6.65
C GLY A 360 14.33 13.46 -5.86
N LYS A 361 13.27 13.49 -5.06
CA LYS A 361 12.76 12.30 -4.37
C LYS A 361 12.23 11.29 -5.39
N ILE A 362 12.61 10.02 -5.25
CA ILE A 362 11.92 8.92 -5.91
C ILE A 362 10.63 8.63 -5.11
N VAL A 363 9.50 8.68 -5.79
CA VAL A 363 8.18 8.58 -5.15
C VAL A 363 7.45 7.28 -5.46
N GLN A 364 7.79 6.62 -6.58
CA GLN A 364 7.17 5.35 -6.97
C GLN A 364 8.12 4.47 -7.74
N GLY A 365 8.04 3.16 -7.49
CA GLY A 365 8.72 2.11 -8.23
C GLY A 365 7.72 1.04 -8.67
N LEU A 366 7.79 0.59 -9.92
CA LEU A 366 6.98 -0.52 -10.44
C LEU A 366 7.86 -1.50 -11.21
N PRO A 367 7.60 -2.82 -11.11
CA PRO A 367 8.32 -3.80 -11.90
C PRO A 367 8.00 -3.64 -13.39
N VAL A 368 8.99 -3.81 -14.26
CA VAL A 368 8.77 -3.90 -15.71
C VAL A 368 8.23 -5.28 -16.03
N ARG A 369 7.03 -5.32 -16.58
CA ARG A 369 6.38 -6.55 -17.02
C ARG A 369 6.70 -6.82 -18.48
N GLY A 370 7.20 -8.03 -18.77
CA GLY A 370 7.48 -8.53 -20.10
C GLY A 370 8.91 -8.32 -20.60
N GLY A 371 9.40 -9.23 -21.43
CA GLY A 371 10.57 -9.10 -22.30
C GLY A 371 11.90 -9.62 -21.81
N SER A 372 12.18 -9.76 -20.53
CA SER A 372 13.46 -10.30 -20.01
C SER A 372 13.24 -11.14 -18.77
N ASN A 373 14.01 -12.22 -18.63
CA ASN A 373 14.05 -13.00 -17.39
C ASN A 373 14.86 -12.31 -16.28
N ALA A 374 15.51 -11.18 -16.59
CA ALA A 374 16.25 -10.42 -15.61
C ALA A 374 15.35 -9.39 -14.92
N PRO A 375 15.47 -9.20 -13.59
CA PRO A 375 14.70 -8.20 -12.87
C PRO A 375 14.92 -6.80 -13.44
N SER A 376 13.84 -6.04 -13.62
CA SER A 376 13.89 -4.67 -14.10
C SER A 376 12.72 -3.87 -13.53
N GLY A 377 12.94 -2.62 -13.19
CA GLY A 377 11.94 -1.70 -12.63
C GLY A 377 11.99 -0.31 -13.25
N LEU A 378 10.87 0.38 -13.18
CA LEU A 378 10.74 1.79 -13.49
C LEU A 378 10.55 2.56 -12.18
N PHE A 379 11.32 3.65 -12.04
CA PHE A 379 11.27 4.50 -10.85
C PHE A 379 10.97 5.94 -11.27
N TRP A 380 9.92 6.50 -10.71
CA TRP A 380 9.52 7.89 -10.91
C TRP A 380 10.12 8.77 -9.83
N SER A 381 10.95 9.71 -10.24
CA SER A 381 11.29 10.89 -9.46
C SER A 381 10.22 11.97 -9.72
N LEU A 382 10.23 13.03 -8.94
CA LEU A 382 9.29 14.15 -9.13
C LEU A 382 9.34 14.77 -10.53
N ASP A 383 10.48 14.66 -11.23
CA ASP A 383 10.76 15.29 -12.52
C ASP A 383 11.31 14.32 -13.59
N SER A 384 11.59 13.08 -13.24
CA SER A 384 12.27 12.15 -14.13
C SER A 384 11.79 10.72 -14.00
N LEU A 385 12.02 9.93 -15.06
CA LEU A 385 11.77 8.50 -15.11
C LEU A 385 13.09 7.75 -15.30
N ILE A 386 13.37 6.80 -14.41
CA ILE A 386 14.60 6.00 -14.38
C ILE A 386 14.23 4.54 -14.56
N ARG A 387 14.98 3.83 -15.38
CA ARG A 387 14.91 2.38 -15.52
C ARG A 387 16.08 1.75 -14.77
N VAL A 388 15.76 0.79 -13.92
CA VAL A 388 16.75 -0.04 -13.22
C VAL A 388 16.71 -1.44 -13.82
N SER A 389 17.86 -1.96 -14.23
CA SER A 389 17.96 -3.26 -14.90
C SER A 389 19.09 -4.07 -14.30
N PHE A 390 18.84 -5.36 -14.03
CA PHE A 390 19.85 -6.30 -13.56
C PHE A 390 20.84 -6.65 -14.68
N ILE A 391 22.15 -6.61 -14.37
CA ILE A 391 23.24 -6.88 -15.33
C ILE A 391 24.17 -8.04 -14.91
N GLY A 392 23.90 -8.68 -13.76
CA GLY A 392 24.51 -9.95 -13.39
C GLY A 392 25.89 -9.89 -12.75
N GLY A 393 26.27 -8.80 -12.08
CA GLY A 393 27.54 -8.74 -11.32
C GLY A 393 28.78 -8.71 -12.18
N SER A 394 28.77 -7.93 -13.27
CA SER A 394 29.90 -7.74 -14.18
C SER A 394 30.84 -6.64 -13.71
N GLY A 395 32.14 -6.80 -13.98
CA GLY A 395 33.16 -5.81 -13.67
C GLY A 395 33.94 -6.06 -12.38
N THR A 396 34.88 -5.16 -12.05
CA THR A 396 35.65 -5.20 -10.79
C THR A 396 35.75 -3.77 -10.23
N PRO A 397 35.05 -3.42 -9.14
CA PRO A 397 34.13 -4.27 -8.38
C PRO A 397 32.89 -4.70 -9.19
N PRO A 398 32.25 -5.81 -8.86
CA PRO A 398 31.10 -6.30 -9.59
C PRO A 398 29.92 -5.32 -9.46
N GLN A 399 29.30 -4.99 -10.60
CA GLN A 399 28.08 -4.18 -10.66
C GLN A 399 26.91 -5.07 -11.04
N TYR A 400 25.90 -5.08 -10.20
CA TYR A 400 24.70 -5.90 -10.39
C TYR A 400 23.59 -5.15 -11.10
N TRP A 401 23.56 -3.83 -11.01
CA TRP A 401 22.46 -2.99 -11.49
C TRP A 401 22.96 -1.87 -12.40
N ARG A 402 22.18 -1.59 -13.42
CA ARG A 402 22.32 -0.44 -14.31
C ARG A 402 21.13 0.48 -14.14
N TYR A 403 21.39 1.77 -14.08
CA TYR A 403 20.42 2.84 -13.88
C TYR A 403 20.42 3.74 -15.11
N ASP A 404 19.32 3.68 -15.90
CA ASP A 404 19.19 4.45 -17.13
C ASP A 404 18.15 5.55 -16.94
N LEU A 405 18.53 6.80 -17.15
CA LEU A 405 17.61 7.93 -17.22
C LEU A 405 16.82 7.86 -18.53
N ILE A 406 15.55 7.56 -18.45
CA ILE A 406 14.64 7.44 -19.62
C ILE A 406 14.13 8.80 -20.05
N SER A 407 13.78 9.66 -19.10
CA SER A 407 13.27 11.01 -19.34
C SER A 407 13.63 11.92 -18.17
N SER A 408 14.09 13.12 -18.47
CA SER A 408 14.42 14.17 -17.50
C SER A 408 13.33 15.25 -17.41
N GLN A 409 12.20 15.08 -18.09
CA GLN A 409 11.10 16.05 -18.15
C GLN A 409 9.74 15.38 -18.01
N SER A 410 9.67 14.27 -17.30
CA SER A 410 8.44 13.52 -17.03
C SER A 410 8.07 13.69 -15.56
N SER A 411 7.33 14.74 -15.27
CA SER A 411 6.78 14.97 -13.92
C SER A 411 5.78 13.91 -13.54
N ILE A 412 5.64 13.67 -12.24
CA ILE A 412 4.57 12.87 -11.66
C ILE A 412 3.84 13.69 -10.59
N LEU A 413 2.51 13.63 -10.59
CA LEU A 413 1.69 14.41 -9.68
C LEU A 413 1.70 13.84 -8.26
N SER A 414 1.57 12.52 -8.15
CA SER A 414 1.53 11.76 -6.89
C SER A 414 2.14 10.37 -7.08
N SER A 415 2.68 9.79 -6.03
CA SER A 415 3.17 8.40 -6.01
C SER A 415 2.10 7.38 -6.44
N GLN A 416 0.83 7.65 -6.15
CA GLN A 416 -0.29 6.77 -6.48
C GLN A 416 -0.98 7.14 -7.81
N SER A 417 -0.46 8.10 -8.59
CA SER A 417 -1.05 8.52 -9.86
C SER A 417 -0.59 7.72 -11.08
N VAL A 418 0.26 6.72 -10.90
CA VAL A 418 0.75 5.84 -11.96
C VAL A 418 0.18 4.42 -11.84
N ILE A 419 -0.20 3.84 -12.97
CA ILE A 419 -0.70 2.47 -13.06
C ILE A 419 -0.18 1.76 -14.30
N GLU A 420 0.04 0.46 -14.17
CA GLU A 420 0.32 -0.41 -15.30
C GLU A 420 -0.97 -1.03 -15.83
N TYR A 421 -1.17 -0.99 -17.16
CA TYR A 421 -2.23 -1.67 -17.86
C TYR A 421 -1.69 -2.28 -19.18
N ASP A 422 -1.75 -3.61 -19.28
CA ASP A 422 -1.28 -4.40 -20.44
C ASP A 422 0.18 -4.08 -20.86
N GLY A 423 1.07 -3.93 -19.86
CA GLY A 423 2.49 -3.66 -20.08
C GLY A 423 2.83 -2.20 -20.42
N ILE A 424 1.85 -1.32 -20.44
CA ILE A 424 2.00 0.12 -20.63
C ILE A 424 1.76 0.81 -19.29
N TYR A 425 2.59 1.80 -18.97
CA TYR A 425 2.48 2.59 -17.74
C TYR A 425 1.84 3.92 -18.05
N TYR A 426 0.78 4.27 -17.33
CA TYR A 426 0.00 5.51 -17.49
C TYR A 426 0.08 6.30 -16.21
N TRP A 427 0.34 7.62 -16.29
CA TRP A 427 0.35 8.47 -15.10
C TRP A 427 -0.09 9.90 -15.39
N CYS A 428 -0.47 10.59 -14.33
CA CYS A 428 -0.76 12.01 -14.33
C CYS A 428 0.50 12.79 -13.95
N GLY A 429 0.98 13.63 -14.86
CA GLY A 429 2.01 14.63 -14.60
C GLY A 429 1.43 15.89 -13.97
N VAL A 430 2.25 16.93 -13.80
CA VAL A 430 1.82 18.21 -13.21
C VAL A 430 0.92 19.01 -14.15
N ASP A 431 1.09 18.85 -15.47
CA ASP A 431 0.44 19.62 -16.53
C ASP A 431 -0.16 18.78 -17.66
N ARG A 432 0.05 17.47 -17.68
CA ARG A 432 -0.37 16.57 -18.74
C ARG A 432 -0.47 15.13 -18.29
N PHE A 433 -1.15 14.31 -19.08
CA PHE A 433 -1.18 12.85 -18.89
C PHE A 433 -0.13 12.18 -19.77
N LEU A 434 0.59 11.24 -19.20
CA LEU A 434 1.74 10.59 -19.83
C LEU A 434 1.58 9.08 -19.85
N LEU A 435 2.23 8.44 -20.82
CA LEU A 435 2.38 6.99 -20.89
C LEU A 435 3.82 6.59 -21.22
N TYR A 436 4.18 5.37 -20.84
CA TYR A 436 5.43 4.72 -21.21
C TYR A 436 5.16 3.33 -21.79
N ASN A 437 5.55 3.12 -23.04
CA ASN A 437 5.51 1.85 -23.75
C ASN A 437 6.86 1.48 -24.38
N GLY A 438 7.95 1.85 -23.69
CA GLY A 438 9.32 1.86 -24.21
C GLY A 438 9.83 3.28 -24.47
N VAL A 439 8.93 4.24 -24.70
CA VAL A 439 9.22 5.67 -24.86
C VAL A 439 8.16 6.46 -24.09
N VAL A 440 8.56 7.55 -23.42
CA VAL A 440 7.60 8.46 -22.77
C VAL A 440 6.85 9.25 -23.83
N LYS A 441 5.53 9.25 -23.76
CA LYS A 441 4.63 9.99 -24.67
C LYS A 441 3.52 10.67 -23.87
N GLU A 442 3.02 11.77 -24.41
CA GLU A 442 1.80 12.41 -23.93
C GLU A 442 0.57 11.63 -24.42
N ILE A 443 -0.43 11.53 -23.57
CA ILE A 443 -1.76 11.03 -23.92
C ILE A 443 -2.59 12.26 -24.29
N PRO A 444 -2.94 12.47 -25.56
CA PRO A 444 -3.71 13.66 -25.96
C PRO A 444 -5.07 13.72 -25.26
N ASN A 445 -5.39 14.85 -24.70
CA ASN A 445 -6.69 15.11 -24.09
C ASN A 445 -7.19 16.51 -24.47
N THR A 446 -7.91 16.61 -25.57
CA THR A 446 -8.51 17.85 -26.05
C THR A 446 -9.91 18.11 -25.48
N MET A 447 -10.40 17.21 -24.62
CA MET A 447 -11.79 17.21 -24.18
C MET A 447 -11.98 17.86 -22.80
N ASN A 448 -11.07 17.57 -21.86
CA ASN A 448 -11.20 18.00 -20.47
C ASN A 448 -9.85 18.17 -19.75
N GLN A 449 -8.76 18.38 -20.48
CA GLN A 449 -7.44 18.59 -19.88
C GLN A 449 -7.38 19.88 -19.06
N ASN A 450 -7.82 21.01 -19.64
CA ASN A 450 -7.82 22.27 -18.93
C ASN A 450 -8.81 22.23 -17.75
N TYR A 451 -10.01 21.66 -17.98
CA TYR A 451 -10.98 21.45 -16.91
C TYR A 451 -10.40 20.70 -15.72
N PHE A 452 -9.61 19.65 -15.95
CA PHE A 452 -8.96 18.89 -14.87
C PHE A 452 -7.91 19.76 -14.16
N PHE A 453 -6.93 20.29 -14.88
CA PHE A 453 -5.79 20.99 -14.27
C PHE A 453 -6.19 22.35 -13.66
N ASP A 454 -7.17 23.06 -14.21
CA ASP A 454 -7.68 24.31 -13.65
C ASP A 454 -8.52 24.08 -12.37
N ASN A 455 -9.14 22.92 -12.23
CA ASN A 455 -9.95 22.58 -11.05
C ASN A 455 -9.23 21.68 -10.03
N LEU A 456 -8.01 21.24 -10.29
CA LEU A 456 -7.23 20.44 -9.35
C LEU A 456 -6.78 21.29 -8.15
N ASN A 457 -7.06 20.83 -6.93
CA ASN A 457 -6.46 21.44 -5.74
C ASN A 457 -4.99 21.00 -5.61
N TYR A 458 -4.08 21.81 -6.15
CA TYR A 458 -2.63 21.51 -6.13
C TYR A 458 -2.04 21.42 -4.72
N ALA A 459 -2.63 22.05 -3.71
CA ALA A 459 -2.21 21.92 -2.33
C ALA A 459 -2.45 20.48 -1.78
N GLN A 460 -3.33 19.72 -2.43
CA GLN A 460 -3.66 18.34 -2.08
C GLN A 460 -3.26 17.34 -3.20
N ARG A 461 -2.38 17.72 -4.13
CA ARG A 461 -1.99 16.93 -5.30
C ARG A 461 -1.49 15.53 -4.95
N GLU A 462 -0.86 15.36 -3.80
CA GLU A 462 -0.33 14.08 -3.33
C GLU A 462 -1.43 13.03 -3.08
N LYS A 463 -2.68 13.47 -2.90
CA LYS A 463 -3.84 12.59 -2.73
C LYS A 463 -4.44 12.09 -4.05
N VAL A 464 -3.95 12.56 -5.19
CA VAL A 464 -4.38 12.04 -6.50
C VAL A 464 -3.93 10.59 -6.63
N TRP A 465 -4.85 9.72 -6.96
CA TRP A 465 -4.58 8.29 -7.10
C TRP A 465 -5.32 7.72 -8.32
N VAL A 466 -4.86 6.56 -8.79
CA VAL A 466 -5.36 5.94 -10.01
C VAL A 466 -5.84 4.52 -9.76
N SER A 467 -6.88 4.13 -10.48
CA SER A 467 -7.37 2.75 -10.57
C SER A 467 -7.67 2.36 -11.99
N LYS A 468 -7.74 1.07 -12.26
CA LYS A 468 -8.15 0.53 -13.57
C LYS A 468 -9.43 -0.28 -13.47
N VAL A 469 -10.24 -0.23 -14.53
CA VAL A 469 -11.42 -1.08 -14.71
C VAL A 469 -11.26 -1.85 -16.04
N PRO A 470 -10.50 -2.96 -16.04
CA PRO A 470 -10.06 -3.65 -17.26
C PRO A 470 -11.21 -4.17 -18.13
N ARG A 471 -12.34 -4.54 -17.50
CA ARG A 471 -13.54 -4.99 -18.22
C ARG A 471 -13.99 -3.99 -19.29
N PHE A 472 -13.84 -2.70 -19.00
CA PHE A 472 -14.25 -1.60 -19.89
C PHE A 472 -13.07 -0.89 -20.55
N GLY A 473 -11.83 -1.22 -20.19
CA GLY A 473 -10.62 -0.57 -20.70
C GLY A 473 -10.41 0.83 -20.15
N GLU A 474 -10.83 1.08 -18.92
CA GLU A 474 -10.80 2.40 -18.30
C GLU A 474 -9.66 2.55 -17.32
N ILE A 475 -9.05 3.75 -17.29
CA ILE A 475 -8.15 4.25 -16.26
C ILE A 475 -8.80 5.47 -15.62
N TRP A 476 -8.94 5.44 -14.31
CA TRP A 476 -9.60 6.44 -13.49
C TRP A 476 -8.59 7.15 -12.61
N TRP A 477 -8.36 8.47 -12.80
CA TRP A 477 -7.59 9.31 -11.88
C TRP A 477 -8.54 10.09 -11.00
N PHE A 478 -8.56 9.76 -9.72
CA PHE A 478 -9.34 10.44 -8.69
C PHE A 478 -8.57 11.63 -8.18
N TYR A 479 -9.24 12.77 -8.00
CA TYR A 479 -8.58 14.00 -7.62
C TYR A 479 -9.44 14.89 -6.72
N PRO A 480 -8.81 15.71 -5.84
CA PRO A 480 -9.50 16.74 -5.07
C PRO A 480 -9.80 17.92 -5.98
N ARG A 481 -11.10 18.20 -6.18
CA ARG A 481 -11.56 19.24 -7.09
C ARG A 481 -11.83 20.56 -6.37
N GLY A 482 -11.43 21.69 -6.94
CA GLY A 482 -11.67 23.04 -6.43
C GLY A 482 -10.95 23.28 -5.10
N THR A 483 -11.69 23.45 -4.03
CA THR A 483 -11.16 23.64 -2.66
C THR A 483 -11.20 22.37 -1.81
N ALA A 484 -11.63 21.25 -2.39
CA ALA A 484 -11.73 19.99 -1.66
C ALA A 484 -10.36 19.51 -1.17
N THR A 485 -10.31 19.00 0.05
CA THR A 485 -9.11 18.44 0.66
C THR A 485 -8.98 16.93 0.43
N GLU A 486 -10.03 16.29 -0.06
CA GLU A 486 -10.09 14.88 -0.43
C GLU A 486 -10.64 14.73 -1.87
N CYS A 487 -10.42 13.56 -2.48
CA CYS A 487 -10.87 13.32 -3.86
C CYS A 487 -12.40 13.31 -3.94
N THR A 488 -12.95 14.20 -4.76
CA THR A 488 -14.39 14.36 -4.96
C THR A 488 -14.84 14.02 -6.37
N ASP A 489 -13.90 13.95 -7.31
CA ASP A 489 -14.21 13.63 -8.71
C ASP A 489 -13.12 12.72 -9.31
N ALA A 490 -13.37 12.20 -10.50
CA ALA A 490 -12.42 11.41 -11.25
C ALA A 490 -12.46 11.76 -12.73
N ILE A 491 -11.26 11.86 -13.35
CA ILE A 491 -11.11 11.92 -14.80
C ILE A 491 -10.78 10.52 -15.32
N ILE A 492 -11.38 10.13 -16.44
CA ILE A 492 -11.38 8.77 -16.96
C ILE A 492 -10.89 8.77 -18.39
N TYR A 493 -9.87 7.94 -18.65
CA TYR A 493 -9.41 7.63 -19.99
C TYR A 493 -9.84 6.23 -20.38
N ASN A 494 -10.63 6.11 -21.43
CA ASN A 494 -10.98 4.80 -22.01
C ASN A 494 -10.00 4.46 -23.13
N ILE A 495 -9.12 3.50 -22.87
CA ILE A 495 -8.08 3.09 -23.80
C ILE A 495 -8.66 2.46 -25.10
N ARG A 496 -9.78 1.71 -24.96
CA ARG A 496 -10.40 1.00 -26.10
C ARG A 496 -11.14 1.94 -27.02
N GLU A 497 -11.84 2.92 -26.46
CA GLU A 497 -12.61 3.93 -27.22
C GLU A 497 -11.74 5.15 -27.57
N ASN A 498 -10.53 5.24 -27.00
CA ASN A 498 -9.64 6.41 -27.12
C ASN A 498 -10.35 7.73 -26.83
N THR A 499 -11.05 7.80 -25.72
CA THR A 499 -11.86 8.94 -25.35
C THR A 499 -11.75 9.26 -23.87
N TRP A 500 -12.08 10.50 -23.52
CA TRP A 500 -12.01 11.01 -22.17
C TRP A 500 -13.40 11.42 -21.65
N TYR A 501 -13.63 11.25 -20.37
CA TYR A 501 -14.81 11.71 -19.66
C TYR A 501 -14.50 11.85 -18.18
N ASP A 502 -15.45 12.31 -17.38
CA ASP A 502 -15.33 12.45 -15.93
C ASP A 502 -16.48 11.77 -15.21
N ALA A 503 -16.35 11.59 -13.90
CA ALA A 503 -17.37 10.97 -13.07
C ALA A 503 -18.49 11.95 -12.69
N GLY A 504 -18.33 13.26 -12.93
CA GLY A 504 -19.32 14.31 -12.68
C GLY A 504 -19.63 14.51 -11.20
N GLU A 505 -18.61 14.39 -10.32
CA GLU A 505 -18.76 14.50 -8.86
C GLU A 505 -19.80 13.54 -8.26
N ALA A 506 -19.94 12.36 -8.86
CA ALA A 506 -20.83 11.34 -8.33
C ALA A 506 -20.36 10.86 -6.94
N LEU A 507 -21.28 10.42 -6.08
CA LEU A 507 -20.93 9.89 -4.76
C LEU A 507 -19.96 8.71 -4.85
N GLY A 508 -20.05 7.90 -5.92
CA GLY A 508 -19.14 6.80 -6.19
C GLY A 508 -17.70 7.22 -6.53
N SER A 509 -17.44 8.49 -6.89
CA SER A 509 -16.10 9.02 -7.13
C SER A 509 -15.43 9.61 -5.88
N ARG A 510 -16.13 9.70 -4.75
CA ARG A 510 -15.58 10.16 -3.47
C ARG A 510 -14.80 9.05 -2.80
N ARG A 511 -13.63 8.77 -3.35
CA ARG A 511 -12.74 7.68 -2.93
C ARG A 511 -11.33 8.22 -2.71
N SER A 512 -10.60 7.63 -1.77
CA SER A 512 -9.27 8.08 -1.34
C SER A 512 -8.14 7.12 -1.70
N ALA A 513 -8.46 5.86 -1.96
CA ALA A 513 -7.51 4.84 -2.41
C ALA A 513 -8.25 3.67 -3.04
N GLY A 514 -7.53 2.84 -3.81
CA GLY A 514 -8.12 1.65 -4.39
C GLY A 514 -7.12 0.69 -4.98
N TYR A 515 -7.60 -0.51 -5.25
CA TYR A 515 -6.83 -1.59 -5.87
C TYR A 515 -7.73 -2.41 -6.79
N PHE A 516 -7.19 -2.80 -7.94
CA PHE A 516 -7.80 -3.80 -8.80
C PHE A 516 -7.03 -5.11 -8.66
N SER A 517 -7.66 -6.09 -8.03
CA SER A 517 -7.15 -7.45 -7.97
C SER A 517 -7.71 -8.27 -9.12
N GLN A 518 -6.85 -9.01 -9.83
CA GLN A 518 -7.30 -9.92 -10.88
C GLN A 518 -8.18 -11.07 -10.35
N VAL A 519 -8.08 -11.36 -9.07
CA VAL A 519 -8.87 -12.43 -8.42
C VAL A 519 -10.32 -12.01 -8.25
N PHE A 520 -10.58 -10.76 -7.91
CA PHE A 520 -11.95 -10.26 -7.71
C PHE A 520 -12.66 -9.82 -8.98
N THR A 521 -11.99 -9.67 -10.08
CA THR A 521 -12.55 -9.12 -11.35
C THR A 521 -13.22 -7.75 -11.24
N ARG A 522 -13.21 -7.14 -10.05
CA ARG A 522 -13.87 -5.89 -9.69
C ARG A 522 -12.96 -5.04 -8.82
N PRO A 523 -12.96 -3.69 -8.96
CA PRO A 523 -12.14 -2.83 -8.13
C PRO A 523 -12.65 -2.76 -6.69
N THR A 524 -11.70 -2.70 -5.75
CA THR A 524 -11.95 -2.41 -4.34
C THR A 524 -11.45 -1.01 -4.05
N TRP A 525 -12.35 -0.09 -3.65
CA TRP A 525 -12.05 1.30 -3.37
C TRP A 525 -12.50 1.69 -1.97
N ALA A 526 -11.76 2.59 -1.31
CA ALA A 526 -12.09 3.11 0.01
C ALA A 526 -12.65 4.53 -0.08
N SER A 527 -13.66 4.84 0.72
CA SER A 527 -14.12 6.21 0.91
C SER A 527 -13.26 6.93 1.94
N TRP A 528 -13.31 8.25 1.91
CA TRP A 528 -12.78 9.12 2.94
C TRP A 528 -13.88 9.71 3.83
N GLU A 529 -15.13 9.62 3.39
CA GLU A 529 -16.28 10.10 4.14
C GLU A 529 -16.51 9.24 5.38
N THR A 530 -16.65 9.89 6.52
CA THR A 530 -16.95 9.23 7.79
C THR A 530 -18.37 8.65 7.75
N ASN A 531 -18.50 7.37 8.04
CA ASN A 531 -19.80 6.67 8.08
C ASN A 531 -20.20 6.25 9.50
N GLU A 532 -19.24 6.10 10.41
CA GLU A 532 -19.46 5.87 11.83
C GLU A 532 -18.47 6.71 12.65
N VAL A 533 -18.91 7.24 13.79
CA VAL A 533 -18.11 8.12 14.66
C VAL A 533 -17.88 7.48 16.03
N GLY A 534 -16.83 7.91 16.72
CA GLY A 534 -16.62 7.63 18.12
C GLY A 534 -16.30 6.16 18.44
N GLY A 535 -15.52 5.47 17.62
CA GLY A 535 -14.95 4.16 17.99
C GLY A 535 -13.82 4.31 19.00
N VAL A 536 -13.74 3.42 19.98
CA VAL A 536 -12.68 3.42 21.02
C VAL A 536 -11.33 3.10 20.38
N ASN A 537 -10.38 4.04 20.43
CA ASN A 537 -9.05 3.87 19.83
C ASN A 537 -7.96 3.65 20.87
N ALA A 538 -7.97 4.40 21.95
CA ALA A 538 -7.03 4.23 23.06
C ALA A 538 -7.77 4.27 24.40
N ILE A 539 -7.29 3.45 25.34
CA ILE A 539 -7.85 3.29 26.66
C ILE A 539 -6.76 3.32 27.74
N THR A 540 -7.16 3.67 28.94
CA THR A 540 -6.39 3.41 30.15
C THR A 540 -7.20 2.53 31.10
N ARG A 541 -6.60 1.46 31.60
CA ARG A 541 -7.15 0.69 32.71
C ARG A 541 -6.99 1.50 34.00
N THR A 542 -8.04 2.18 34.40
CA THR A 542 -8.05 3.06 35.59
C THR A 542 -8.11 2.24 36.87
N ALA A 543 -8.87 1.14 36.90
CA ALA A 543 -8.88 0.19 38.00
C ALA A 543 -8.94 -1.27 37.44
N GLY A 544 -8.16 -2.16 38.07
CA GLY A 544 -8.11 -3.58 37.68
C GLY A 544 -9.18 -4.46 38.32
N GLY A 545 -9.93 -3.93 39.28
CA GLY A 545 -10.91 -4.70 40.04
C GLY A 545 -10.29 -5.77 40.93
N THR A 546 -11.09 -6.64 41.47
CA THR A 546 -10.67 -7.75 42.38
C THR A 546 -11.50 -8.99 42.20
N LEU A 547 -10.97 -10.12 42.65
CA LEU A 547 -11.65 -11.43 42.69
C LEU A 547 -12.03 -12.03 41.34
N TYR A 548 -11.44 -11.57 40.25
CA TYR A 548 -11.65 -12.18 38.94
C TYR A 548 -10.96 -13.54 38.82
N THR A 549 -11.53 -14.44 38.07
CA THR A 549 -10.86 -15.70 37.71
C THR A 549 -9.70 -15.44 36.77
N ASN A 550 -8.51 -16.00 37.06
CA ASN A 550 -7.33 -15.86 36.20
C ASN A 550 -7.58 -16.49 34.80
N GLY A 551 -7.14 -15.81 33.76
CA GLY A 551 -7.28 -16.27 32.39
C GLY A 551 -7.23 -15.13 31.37
N THR A 552 -7.28 -15.50 30.09
CA THR A 552 -7.40 -14.55 28.96
C THR A 552 -8.81 -14.69 28.37
N TYR A 553 -9.52 -13.60 28.39
CA TYR A 553 -10.91 -13.50 27.93
C TYR A 553 -10.92 -12.69 26.62
N THR A 554 -11.09 -13.37 25.50
CA THR A 554 -11.12 -12.73 24.15
C THR A 554 -12.53 -12.26 23.81
N ASN A 555 -12.60 -11.15 23.06
CA ASN A 555 -13.86 -10.59 22.51
C ASN A 555 -14.94 -10.33 23.56
N GLN A 556 -14.56 -9.87 24.77
CA GLN A 556 -15.52 -9.56 25.84
C GLN A 556 -16.19 -8.21 25.57
N ALA A 557 -17.51 -8.19 25.64
CA ALA A 557 -18.28 -6.96 25.48
C ALA A 557 -17.93 -5.95 26.58
N LEU A 558 -17.63 -4.71 26.17
CA LEU A 558 -17.48 -3.58 27.07
C LEU A 558 -18.85 -2.91 27.29
N THR A 559 -19.11 -2.58 28.53
CA THR A 559 -20.38 -1.95 28.99
C THR A 559 -20.08 -0.61 29.66
N GLY A 560 -21.03 0.32 29.58
CA GLY A 560 -20.87 1.69 30.10
C GLY A 560 -20.49 2.69 29.00
N GLY A 561 -20.32 3.95 29.39
CA GLY A 561 -20.07 5.05 28.48
C GLY A 561 -21.29 5.45 27.63
N SER A 562 -21.08 6.37 26.70
CA SER A 562 -22.12 6.90 25.79
C SER A 562 -22.31 6.05 24.53
N GLY A 563 -21.34 5.17 24.21
CA GLY A 563 -21.32 4.36 22.99
C GLY A 563 -21.82 2.95 23.15
N SER A 564 -21.62 2.15 22.10
CA SER A 564 -22.01 0.73 22.07
C SER A 564 -21.13 -0.10 21.14
N GLY A 565 -21.12 -1.43 21.36
CA GLY A 565 -20.49 -2.40 20.47
C GLY A 565 -18.98 -2.54 20.62
N ALA A 566 -18.32 -1.85 21.55
CA ALA A 566 -16.90 -2.10 21.82
C ALA A 566 -16.70 -3.44 22.53
N THR A 567 -15.66 -4.19 22.12
CA THR A 567 -15.23 -5.41 22.79
C THR A 567 -13.71 -5.39 23.02
N ALA A 568 -13.23 -6.19 23.97
CA ALA A 568 -11.82 -6.24 24.30
C ALA A 568 -11.34 -7.67 24.61
N THR A 569 -10.04 -7.87 24.46
CA THR A 569 -9.31 -9.00 25.04
C THR A 569 -8.79 -8.57 26.40
N ILE A 570 -9.17 -9.30 27.47
CA ILE A 570 -8.89 -8.97 28.85
C ILE A 570 -8.04 -10.08 29.48
N VAL A 571 -6.91 -9.72 30.06
CA VAL A 571 -6.01 -10.65 30.77
C VAL A 571 -6.15 -10.42 32.28
N VAL A 572 -6.42 -11.50 33.00
CA VAL A 572 -6.50 -11.53 34.47
C VAL A 572 -5.39 -12.36 35.04
N ALA A 573 -4.63 -11.81 35.96
CA ALA A 573 -3.62 -12.52 36.73
C ALA A 573 -3.67 -12.07 38.21
N GLY A 574 -3.56 -13.02 39.15
CA GLY A 574 -3.67 -12.73 40.58
C GLY A 574 -5.03 -12.21 41.04
N GLY A 575 -6.11 -12.54 40.32
CA GLY A 575 -7.46 -12.06 40.60
C GLY A 575 -7.74 -10.62 40.18
N ILE A 576 -6.83 -9.99 39.46
CA ILE A 576 -6.91 -8.60 39.00
C ILE A 576 -6.75 -8.55 37.48
N VAL A 577 -7.47 -7.68 36.80
CA VAL A 577 -7.23 -7.41 35.37
C VAL A 577 -5.88 -6.73 35.21
N THR A 578 -4.95 -7.34 34.49
CA THR A 578 -3.60 -6.81 34.25
C THR A 578 -3.47 -6.10 32.91
N SER A 579 -4.21 -6.54 31.89
CA SER A 579 -4.20 -5.93 30.55
C SER A 579 -5.59 -5.93 29.94
N VAL A 580 -5.88 -4.87 29.16
CA VAL A 580 -7.08 -4.73 28.33
C VAL A 580 -6.63 -4.23 26.96
N THR A 581 -6.97 -4.96 25.89
CA THR A 581 -6.69 -4.58 24.51
C THR A 581 -7.99 -4.55 23.74
N ILE A 582 -8.30 -3.46 23.07
CA ILE A 582 -9.53 -3.31 22.27
C ILE A 582 -9.51 -4.34 21.13
N TYR A 583 -10.56 -5.12 21.00
CA TYR A 583 -10.78 -6.11 19.96
C TYR A 583 -11.69 -5.53 18.84
N ALA A 584 -12.85 -4.96 19.23
CA ALA A 584 -13.72 -4.20 18.34
C ALA A 584 -13.95 -2.80 18.92
N LYS A 585 -13.86 -1.78 18.07
CA LYS A 585 -13.85 -0.38 18.52
C LYS A 585 -15.22 0.17 18.92
N GLY A 586 -16.31 -0.45 18.46
CA GLY A 586 -17.67 0.07 18.66
C GLY A 586 -17.89 1.44 18.03
N LYS A 587 -18.92 2.18 18.48
CA LYS A 587 -19.25 3.51 17.96
C LYS A 587 -19.92 4.40 19.04
N ASN A 588 -19.95 5.72 18.76
CA ASN A 588 -20.59 6.76 19.59
C ASN A 588 -20.01 6.91 20.99
N TYR A 589 -18.80 6.44 21.26
CA TYR A 589 -18.08 6.74 22.48
C TYR A 589 -17.46 8.14 22.41
N VAL A 590 -17.25 8.74 23.58
CA VAL A 590 -16.52 10.00 23.71
C VAL A 590 -15.30 9.83 24.62
N VAL A 591 -14.32 10.72 24.46
CA VAL A 591 -13.16 10.75 25.36
C VAL A 591 -13.61 11.05 26.77
N GLY A 592 -13.13 10.26 27.75
CA GLY A 592 -13.54 10.31 29.15
C GLY A 592 -14.63 9.31 29.53
N ASP A 593 -15.26 8.62 28.57
CA ASP A 593 -16.18 7.52 28.87
C ASP A 593 -15.52 6.48 29.76
N THR A 594 -16.29 5.97 30.73
CA THR A 594 -15.85 4.89 31.61
C THR A 594 -16.55 3.60 31.24
N LEU A 595 -15.75 2.56 30.95
CA LEU A 595 -16.21 1.26 30.52
C LEU A 595 -15.85 0.19 31.55
N SER A 596 -16.59 -0.92 31.52
CA SER A 596 -16.33 -2.13 32.30
C SER A 596 -16.62 -3.37 31.45
N ALA A 597 -16.34 -4.56 31.95
CA ALA A 597 -16.69 -5.82 31.32
C ALA A 597 -17.24 -6.81 32.34
N SER A 598 -18.19 -7.63 31.91
CA SER A 598 -18.71 -8.74 32.73
C SER A 598 -17.80 -9.95 32.56
N LEU A 599 -16.98 -10.24 33.55
CA LEU A 599 -16.12 -11.42 33.61
C LEU A 599 -16.63 -12.42 34.67
N PRO A 600 -16.27 -13.72 34.57
CA PRO A 600 -16.63 -14.70 35.59
C PRO A 600 -16.03 -14.32 36.97
N VAL A 601 -16.87 -14.14 37.94
CA VAL A 601 -16.55 -13.73 39.33
C VAL A 601 -15.79 -12.39 39.34
N GLY A 602 -15.81 -11.67 40.43
CA GLY A 602 -15.08 -10.41 40.58
C GLY A 602 -15.88 -9.18 40.12
N SER A 603 -15.33 -8.00 40.44
CA SER A 603 -15.92 -6.71 40.10
C SER A 603 -14.89 -5.57 40.21
N GLY A 604 -15.28 -4.36 39.74
CA GLY A 604 -14.47 -3.15 39.94
C GLY A 604 -13.47 -2.85 38.82
N LEU A 605 -13.55 -3.51 37.66
CA LEU A 605 -12.81 -3.10 36.45
C LEU A 605 -13.35 -1.74 35.97
N ILE A 606 -12.46 -0.79 35.81
CA ILE A 606 -12.73 0.52 35.21
C ILE A 606 -11.70 0.79 34.12
N ILE A 607 -12.20 1.10 32.92
CA ILE A 607 -11.44 1.45 31.75
C ILE A 607 -11.88 2.84 31.33
N THR A 608 -10.95 3.77 31.12
CA THR A 608 -11.26 5.12 30.63
C THR A 608 -10.89 5.22 29.15
N VAL A 609 -11.78 5.75 28.34
CA VAL A 609 -11.56 6.03 26.92
C VAL A 609 -10.71 7.30 26.80
N ASN A 610 -9.50 7.17 26.26
CA ASN A 610 -8.57 8.29 26.10
C ASN A 610 -8.63 8.89 24.69
N GLN A 611 -8.98 8.07 23.70
CA GLN A 611 -9.05 8.51 22.31
C GLN A 611 -10.16 7.76 21.59
N VAL A 612 -10.88 8.47 20.72
CA VAL A 612 -11.87 7.90 19.81
C VAL A 612 -11.43 8.10 18.37
N VAL A 613 -11.97 7.29 17.47
CA VAL A 613 -11.70 7.32 16.03
C VAL A 613 -13.00 7.24 15.26
N ASP A 614 -13.05 7.97 14.14
CA ASP A 614 -14.14 7.90 13.19
C ASP A 614 -13.79 6.90 12.09
N PHE A 615 -14.79 6.20 11.55
CA PHE A 615 -14.61 5.14 10.58
C PHE A 615 -15.04 5.56 9.18
N VAL A 616 -14.33 5.03 8.20
CA VAL A 616 -14.66 5.10 6.78
C VAL A 616 -14.92 3.71 6.21
N SER A 617 -15.51 3.68 5.01
CA SER A 617 -15.94 2.43 4.38
C SER A 617 -15.01 1.96 3.26
N LEU A 618 -14.94 0.64 3.13
CA LEU A 618 -14.35 -0.05 1.99
C LEU A 618 -15.48 -0.57 1.10
N TRP A 619 -15.34 -0.40 -0.22
CA TRP A 619 -16.38 -0.69 -1.20
C TRP A 619 -15.87 -1.59 -2.33
N GLN A 620 -16.70 -2.52 -2.76
CA GLN A 620 -16.52 -3.23 -4.02
C GLN A 620 -17.33 -2.54 -5.12
N HIS A 621 -16.65 -2.04 -6.14
CA HIS A 621 -17.24 -1.35 -7.28
C HIS A 621 -17.58 -2.28 -8.44
N GLU A 622 -18.35 -1.81 -9.42
CA GLU A 622 -18.83 -2.56 -10.58
C GLU A 622 -19.72 -3.75 -10.18
N LEU A 623 -20.48 -3.62 -9.09
CA LEU A 623 -21.37 -4.64 -8.57
C LEU A 623 -22.80 -4.12 -8.52
N GLY A 624 -23.70 -4.70 -9.32
CA GLY A 624 -25.08 -4.24 -9.43
C GLY A 624 -25.21 -2.87 -10.11
N THR A 625 -26.29 -2.17 -9.83
CA THR A 625 -26.67 -0.87 -10.42
C THR A 625 -26.81 0.25 -9.40
N ASP A 626 -26.81 -0.11 -8.12
CA ASP A 626 -27.10 0.77 -7.00
C ASP A 626 -25.95 0.85 -6.00
N ALA A 627 -26.01 1.82 -5.09
CA ALA A 627 -25.17 1.87 -3.91
C ALA A 627 -25.82 1.03 -2.78
N VAL A 628 -25.13 0.00 -2.31
CA VAL A 628 -25.61 -0.85 -1.23
C VAL A 628 -24.76 -0.63 0.02
N GLN A 629 -25.38 -0.06 1.06
CA GLN A 629 -24.75 0.23 2.34
C GLN A 629 -25.51 -0.45 3.47
N ASN A 630 -24.87 -1.33 4.22
CA ASN A 630 -25.52 -2.05 5.34
C ASN A 630 -26.89 -2.63 4.96
N THR A 631 -27.01 -3.30 3.83
CA THR A 631 -28.27 -3.83 3.25
C THR A 631 -29.25 -2.79 2.72
N THR A 632 -29.03 -1.49 2.92
CA THR A 632 -29.83 -0.42 2.34
C THR A 632 -29.42 -0.19 0.89
N VAL A 633 -30.40 -0.26 -0.01
CA VAL A 633 -30.21 0.00 -1.45
C VAL A 633 -30.55 1.45 -1.73
N LEU A 634 -29.60 2.19 -2.29
CA LEU A 634 -29.75 3.59 -2.66
C LEU A 634 -29.56 3.73 -4.16
N ALA A 635 -30.48 4.42 -4.83
CA ALA A 635 -30.34 4.73 -6.24
C ALA A 635 -29.07 5.54 -6.48
N ILE A 636 -28.37 5.26 -7.58
CA ILE A 636 -27.26 6.09 -8.06
C ILE A 636 -27.76 6.93 -9.22
N GLU A 637 -27.77 8.25 -9.04
CA GLU A 637 -28.04 9.18 -10.13
C GLU A 637 -26.96 9.06 -11.21
N SER A 638 -27.43 8.80 -12.42
CA SER A 638 -26.59 8.78 -13.62
C SER A 638 -27.27 9.56 -14.72
N PHE A 639 -26.52 10.40 -15.41
CA PHE A 639 -27.04 11.15 -16.56
C PHE A 639 -25.98 11.42 -17.61
N PHE A 640 -26.42 11.72 -18.80
CA PHE A 640 -25.62 12.30 -19.87
C PHE A 640 -26.44 13.41 -20.57
N GLU A 641 -25.74 14.45 -21.03
CA GLU A 641 -26.30 15.57 -21.76
C GLU A 641 -25.61 15.68 -23.11
N THR A 642 -26.41 15.80 -24.19
CA THR A 642 -25.89 15.90 -25.54
C THR A 642 -25.14 17.22 -25.76
N ASN A 643 -24.40 17.33 -26.85
CA ASN A 643 -23.98 18.63 -27.38
C ASN A 643 -25.17 19.46 -27.84
N GLU A 644 -24.94 20.72 -28.20
CA GLU A 644 -25.97 21.60 -28.74
C GLU A 644 -26.51 21.04 -30.06
N LEU A 645 -27.84 20.95 -30.14
CA LEU A 645 -28.59 20.54 -31.32
C LEU A 645 -29.31 21.73 -31.88
N GLY A 646 -29.11 22.04 -33.17
CA GLY A 646 -29.74 23.15 -33.83
C GLY A 646 -29.26 23.36 -35.25
N PHE A 647 -29.77 24.40 -35.90
CA PHE A 647 -29.43 24.66 -37.29
C PHE A 647 -28.11 25.45 -37.47
N VAL A 648 -27.56 25.98 -36.40
CA VAL A 648 -26.29 26.72 -36.42
C VAL A 648 -25.14 25.83 -36.02
N SER A 649 -25.33 24.93 -35.06
CA SER A 649 -24.28 24.09 -34.46
C SER A 649 -23.91 22.86 -35.30
N GLY A 650 -24.51 22.68 -36.48
CA GLY A 650 -24.17 21.58 -37.35
C GLY A 650 -24.37 20.23 -36.67
N GLY A 651 -25.56 19.95 -36.19
CA GLY A 651 -25.91 18.60 -35.70
C GLY A 651 -25.59 17.55 -36.76
N PRO A 652 -25.47 16.28 -36.36
CA PRO A 652 -24.92 15.18 -37.18
C PRO A 652 -25.59 15.01 -38.56
N SER A 653 -26.70 15.65 -38.78
CA SER A 653 -27.42 15.68 -40.07
C SER A 653 -27.39 17.03 -40.78
N GLN A 654 -26.57 17.96 -40.30
CA GLN A 654 -26.51 19.33 -40.87
C GLN A 654 -25.08 19.70 -41.29
N PRO A 655 -24.65 19.35 -42.48
CA PRO A 655 -23.35 19.78 -43.01
C PRO A 655 -23.35 21.24 -43.49
N SER A 656 -24.42 21.97 -43.29
CA SER A 656 -24.48 23.34 -43.82
C SER A 656 -23.79 24.36 -42.95
N PRO A 657 -22.76 25.07 -43.40
CA PRO A 657 -22.14 26.17 -42.69
C PRO A 657 -23.07 27.42 -42.61
N VAL A 658 -24.19 27.38 -43.28
CA VAL A 658 -25.20 28.45 -43.31
C VAL A 658 -26.43 27.94 -42.55
N GLY A 659 -26.55 28.32 -41.29
CA GLY A 659 -27.73 28.02 -40.47
C GLY A 659 -28.97 28.76 -40.95
N GLU A 660 -30.14 28.18 -40.68
CA GLU A 660 -31.41 28.85 -40.95
C GLU A 660 -31.79 29.76 -39.77
N ASN A 661 -32.36 30.93 -40.07
CA ASN A 661 -32.87 31.87 -39.06
C ASN A 661 -34.23 31.40 -38.52
N LYS A 662 -34.28 30.18 -38.01
CA LYS A 662 -35.45 29.51 -37.46
C LYS A 662 -35.13 28.80 -36.17
N TRP A 663 -36.14 28.55 -35.37
CA TRP A 663 -36.05 27.75 -34.19
C TRP A 663 -36.12 26.26 -34.56
N LEU A 664 -35.44 25.41 -33.77
CA LEU A 664 -35.60 23.96 -33.81
C LEU A 664 -36.83 23.59 -32.97
N ARG A 665 -37.76 22.86 -33.55
CA ARG A 665 -38.94 22.36 -32.84
C ARG A 665 -38.89 20.85 -32.81
N ILE A 666 -38.88 20.27 -31.57
CA ILE A 666 -38.95 18.82 -31.36
C ILE A 666 -40.41 18.48 -30.98
N GLU A 667 -41.00 17.56 -31.71
CA GLU A 667 -42.34 17.04 -31.47
C GLU A 667 -42.34 15.69 -30.77
N ARG A 668 -41.29 14.89 -30.99
CA ARG A 668 -41.21 13.53 -30.49
C ARG A 668 -39.79 13.08 -30.37
N ILE A 669 -39.53 12.22 -29.35
CA ILE A 669 -38.33 11.43 -29.22
C ILE A 669 -38.72 9.94 -29.19
N GLU A 670 -38.03 9.13 -29.98
CA GLU A 670 -38.11 7.68 -29.95
C GLU A 670 -36.84 7.16 -29.27
N PRO A 671 -36.93 6.76 -27.99
CA PRO A 671 -35.75 6.24 -27.27
C PRO A 671 -35.48 4.80 -27.68
N ASP A 672 -34.25 4.50 -28.09
CA ASP A 672 -33.74 3.16 -28.29
C ASP A 672 -32.76 2.84 -27.15
N PHE A 673 -33.27 2.28 -26.06
CA PHE A 673 -32.54 1.99 -24.83
C PHE A 673 -32.75 0.53 -24.42
N VAL A 674 -31.66 -0.07 -23.95
CA VAL A 674 -31.79 -1.24 -23.06
C VAL A 674 -31.72 -0.71 -21.64
N GLN A 675 -32.87 -0.66 -20.95
CA GLN A 675 -32.97 -0.04 -19.64
C GLN A 675 -33.75 -0.90 -18.65
N SER A 676 -33.47 -0.68 -17.36
CA SER A 676 -34.30 -1.08 -16.23
C SER A 676 -34.69 0.14 -15.43
N GLY A 677 -35.96 0.22 -15.04
CA GLY A 677 -36.52 1.40 -14.39
C GLY A 677 -36.79 2.57 -15.33
N ASP A 678 -37.51 3.56 -14.83
CA ASP A 678 -37.89 4.75 -15.59
C ASP A 678 -36.69 5.70 -15.73
N MET A 679 -36.68 6.44 -16.85
CA MET A 679 -35.74 7.51 -17.08
C MET A 679 -36.47 8.81 -17.37
N GLU A 680 -35.77 9.92 -17.19
CA GLU A 680 -36.28 11.29 -17.36
C GLU A 680 -35.53 11.99 -18.48
N ILE A 681 -36.22 12.77 -19.29
CA ILE A 681 -35.64 13.65 -20.31
C ILE A 681 -35.88 15.09 -19.90
N TYR A 682 -34.82 15.87 -19.87
CA TYR A 682 -34.88 17.32 -19.75
C TYR A 682 -34.40 17.97 -21.04
N VAL A 683 -35.08 19.03 -21.45
CA VAL A 683 -34.72 19.83 -22.63
C VAL A 683 -34.22 21.18 -22.14
N THR A 684 -32.95 21.45 -22.34
CA THR A 684 -32.33 22.72 -21.99
C THR A 684 -31.98 23.46 -23.27
N GLY A 685 -32.32 24.74 -23.37
CA GLY A 685 -31.99 25.49 -24.55
C GLY A 685 -32.08 27.01 -24.31
N ARG A 686 -31.70 27.78 -25.31
CA ARG A 686 -31.58 29.25 -25.25
C ARG A 686 -32.12 29.93 -26.50
N SER A 687 -32.41 31.17 -26.36
CA SER A 687 -32.91 32.02 -27.49
C SER A 687 -31.76 32.67 -28.28
N PHE A 688 -30.67 33.02 -27.59
CA PHE A 688 -29.47 33.65 -28.16
C PHE A 688 -28.22 32.99 -27.55
N ALA A 689 -27.10 33.11 -28.22
CA ALA A 689 -25.84 32.45 -27.81
C ALA A 689 -25.43 32.74 -26.35
N GLN A 690 -25.69 33.93 -25.83
CA GLN A 690 -25.36 34.33 -24.47
C GLN A 690 -26.59 34.51 -23.56
N SER A 691 -27.78 34.10 -24.00
CA SER A 691 -28.97 34.14 -23.14
C SER A 691 -28.87 32.98 -22.08
N ASN A 692 -29.58 33.17 -20.99
CA ASN A 692 -29.71 32.15 -19.96
C ASN A 692 -30.38 30.89 -20.53
N ASP A 693 -29.95 29.75 -20.04
CA ASP A 693 -30.57 28.48 -20.33
C ASP A 693 -31.97 28.40 -19.71
N VAL A 694 -32.91 27.83 -20.46
CA VAL A 694 -34.26 27.50 -19.99
C VAL A 694 -34.41 25.97 -20.09
N THR A 695 -34.72 25.33 -18.97
CA THR A 695 -34.91 23.88 -18.91
C THR A 695 -36.40 23.58 -18.75
N THR A 696 -36.88 22.61 -19.52
CA THR A 696 -38.24 22.04 -19.42
C THR A 696 -38.14 20.53 -19.20
N GLY A 697 -39.16 19.95 -18.60
CA GLY A 697 -39.22 18.54 -18.19
C GLY A 697 -39.48 18.39 -16.69
N PRO A 698 -39.40 17.15 -16.13
CA PRO A 698 -39.03 15.92 -16.83
C PRO A 698 -40.13 15.35 -17.74
N TYR A 699 -39.70 14.79 -18.86
CA TYR A 699 -40.50 13.85 -19.66
C TYR A 699 -40.07 12.44 -19.28
N ILE A 700 -40.98 11.67 -18.65
CA ILE A 700 -40.68 10.34 -18.14
C ILE A 700 -40.91 9.28 -19.22
N PHE A 701 -40.04 8.31 -19.33
CA PHE A 701 -40.23 7.13 -20.16
C PHE A 701 -39.77 5.87 -19.46
N SER A 702 -40.56 4.81 -19.65
CA SER A 702 -40.32 3.47 -19.11
C SER A 702 -39.67 2.55 -20.15
N PRO A 703 -39.22 1.34 -19.76
CA PRO A 703 -38.71 0.33 -20.71
C PRO A 703 -39.66 0.01 -21.85
N ASP A 704 -40.96 0.14 -21.62
CA ASP A 704 -42.02 -0.17 -22.61
C ASP A 704 -42.45 1.05 -23.45
N THR A 705 -41.85 2.22 -23.20
CA THR A 705 -42.23 3.45 -23.90
C THR A 705 -41.61 3.51 -25.28
N GLY A 706 -42.41 3.32 -26.33
CA GLY A 706 -41.96 3.42 -27.71
C GLY A 706 -41.69 4.84 -28.22
N LYS A 707 -42.28 5.83 -27.60
CA LYS A 707 -42.15 7.27 -27.99
C LYS A 707 -42.48 8.19 -26.84
N VAL A 708 -41.82 9.35 -26.81
CA VAL A 708 -42.10 10.46 -25.91
C VAL A 708 -42.56 11.67 -26.75
N ASP A 709 -43.84 12.03 -26.66
CA ASP A 709 -44.34 13.21 -27.36
C ASP A 709 -44.04 14.47 -26.52
N MET A 710 -43.51 15.52 -27.18
CA MET A 710 -43.16 16.80 -26.56
C MET A 710 -43.38 17.94 -27.50
N ARG A 711 -43.38 19.18 -27.00
CA ARG A 711 -43.56 20.41 -27.82
C ARG A 711 -42.52 21.42 -27.37
N GLU A 712 -41.29 21.16 -27.74
CA GLU A 712 -40.16 22.01 -27.39
C GLU A 712 -39.67 22.79 -28.61
N GLN A 713 -39.51 24.11 -28.45
CA GLN A 713 -39.02 24.98 -29.51
C GLN A 713 -37.94 25.91 -28.97
N ARG A 714 -36.71 25.75 -29.44
CA ARG A 714 -35.55 26.53 -29.05
C ARG A 714 -34.68 26.85 -30.27
N ARG A 715 -33.76 27.80 -30.12
CA ARG A 715 -32.73 28.05 -31.13
C ARG A 715 -31.77 26.93 -31.24
N GLU A 716 -31.16 26.64 -30.11
CA GLU A 716 -30.23 25.55 -29.84
C GLU A 716 -30.73 24.87 -28.56
N LEU A 717 -30.64 23.55 -28.51
CA LEU A 717 -31.08 22.80 -27.36
C LEU A 717 -30.17 21.62 -27.08
N ARG A 718 -30.17 21.20 -25.85
CA ARG A 718 -29.50 19.97 -25.36
C ARG A 718 -30.55 19.06 -24.73
N LEU A 719 -30.32 17.76 -24.87
CA LEU A 719 -31.14 16.72 -24.24
C LEU A 719 -30.35 16.08 -23.14
N LYS A 720 -30.88 16.15 -21.90
CA LYS A 720 -30.32 15.47 -20.75
C LYS A 720 -31.19 14.28 -20.39
N PHE A 721 -30.58 13.08 -20.37
CA PHE A 721 -31.24 11.84 -19.97
C PHE A 721 -30.75 11.43 -18.59
N VAL A 722 -31.67 11.20 -17.66
CA VAL A 722 -31.37 10.93 -16.24
C VAL A 722 -32.00 9.60 -15.83
N SER A 723 -31.21 8.77 -15.16
CA SER A 723 -31.65 7.57 -14.42
C SER A 723 -31.35 7.80 -12.94
N ASN A 724 -32.39 7.83 -12.09
CA ASN A 724 -32.25 8.04 -10.65
C ASN A 724 -33.28 7.20 -9.86
N VAL A 725 -33.46 5.95 -10.27
CA VAL A 725 -34.33 5.01 -9.59
C VAL A 725 -33.54 3.80 -9.11
N ALA A 726 -33.96 3.18 -7.99
CA ALA A 726 -33.34 1.97 -7.50
C ALA A 726 -33.50 0.83 -8.51
N GLY A 727 -32.43 0.09 -8.78
CA GLY A 727 -32.37 -0.92 -9.83
C GLY A 727 -32.26 -0.35 -11.25
N GLY A 728 -32.19 0.97 -11.39
CA GLY A 728 -32.10 1.64 -12.69
C GLY A 728 -30.75 1.39 -13.37
N ASP A 729 -30.78 0.91 -14.62
CA ASP A 729 -29.63 0.76 -15.52
C ASP A 729 -30.04 1.18 -16.94
N TYR A 730 -29.06 1.59 -17.74
CA TYR A 730 -29.30 1.88 -19.15
C TYR A 730 -28.05 1.65 -20.02
N GLN A 731 -28.33 1.28 -21.26
CA GLN A 731 -27.40 1.31 -22.37
C GLN A 731 -28.11 1.97 -23.55
N VAL A 732 -27.53 3.03 -24.09
CA VAL A 732 -28.15 3.81 -25.17
C VAL A 732 -27.87 3.15 -26.53
N GLY A 733 -28.90 3.04 -27.34
CA GLY A 733 -28.82 2.70 -28.76
C GLY A 733 -28.85 3.96 -29.64
N LYS A 734 -29.75 4.01 -30.63
CA LYS A 734 -30.01 5.18 -31.46
C LYS A 734 -31.24 5.90 -30.95
N VAL A 735 -31.10 7.15 -30.53
CA VAL A 735 -32.21 8.01 -30.20
C VAL A 735 -32.68 8.73 -31.46
N ILE A 736 -33.94 8.59 -31.79
CA ILE A 736 -34.53 9.21 -32.99
C ILE A 736 -35.34 10.46 -32.57
N LEU A 737 -35.09 11.56 -33.24
CA LEU A 737 -35.80 12.83 -33.03
C LEU A 737 -36.67 13.12 -34.20
N ASP A 738 -37.96 13.34 -33.93
CA ASP A 738 -38.88 13.95 -34.91
C ASP A 738 -38.90 15.47 -34.71
N ALA A 739 -38.22 16.16 -35.59
CA ALA A 739 -38.00 17.57 -35.45
C ALA A 739 -38.34 18.31 -36.76
N ASP A 740 -38.76 19.56 -36.61
CA ASP A 740 -39.13 20.46 -37.73
C ASP A 740 -38.60 21.87 -37.52
N LEU A 741 -38.68 22.68 -38.58
CA LEU A 741 -38.42 24.08 -38.51
C LEU A 741 -39.55 24.77 -37.73
N GLY A 742 -39.18 25.43 -36.65
CA GLY A 742 -40.09 26.27 -35.86
C GLY A 742 -40.27 27.65 -36.48
N ASP A 743 -40.70 28.59 -35.66
CA ASP A 743 -40.94 29.96 -36.08
C ASP A 743 -39.65 30.69 -36.51
N VAL A 744 -39.79 31.70 -37.34
CA VAL A 744 -38.69 32.60 -37.68
C VAL A 744 -38.28 33.36 -36.44
N ARG A 745 -36.98 33.48 -36.21
CA ARG A 745 -36.45 34.25 -35.09
C ARG A 745 -36.82 35.72 -35.21
N PRO A 746 -37.18 36.39 -34.12
CA PRO A 746 -37.45 37.82 -34.11
C PRO A 746 -36.23 38.67 -34.47
#